data_df0a1d0b31fe00a57a47905a5cbb3e8a
#
_entry.id   df0a1d0b31fe00a57a47905a5cbb3e8a
#
_cell.length_a   1.000
_cell.length_b   1.000
_cell.length_c   1.000
_cell.angle_alpha   90.00
_cell.angle_beta   90.00
_cell.angle_gamma   90.00
#
_symmetry.space_group_name_H-M   'P 1'
#
loop_
_entity.id
_entity.type
_entity.pdbx_description
1 polymer ?
#
loop_
_entity_poly.entity_id
_entity_poly.type
_entity_poly.pdbx_seq_one_letter_code
_entity_poly.pdbx_strand_id
1 'polypeptide(L)'
;MNKLDEYYKFLAEKQTAIHDSGFEINEEELNANLFAFQRFCVKRALKAGRFAMFEDCGLGKTFQQLEWAYQVQRHINRPILILAPLGVIGQTIKEGKHFGYEVTELGTTVFDQDLGPGIYITNYDNLANVDAYLFGGVVLDESSILKNFAGKTRTAIIDAFHDTPYKLCCTATPSPNDTTELCNHAEFLNVMTRSEMLAMYFVHDGGSTSDWRLKGHAKQDFWDFVSTWAVMLSKPSDIGFDDDGYNLPPMNVIEDFITTEKKDNGMLFNDVAVSATDYHKELRRTIEVRCRKVADIVNSSEENWIIWIGHDEEGKVLRSLISDAVEVKGSDNKQYKKDNLLGFANGNFRVLITKLKIASFGLNYQNCRNQIFASLDFSFEATYQGIRRSYRFGQKNEVNIHLITLDTMQNVKTSFETKQAAFIEMQKSMTEAMNRNINNKIKLTKMEVDNVYKSKDCEIRLGDCVQLIQNVPDESVGFSIFSPPFAELYTYSDKLEDMGNSKDYKEFFTAFKFLVKELYRVLWSGRNVAVHCMDLPIQKGKEGYIGLRDFSGMILEAFQEVGFVYHSRVTIWKNPVTEMQRTKALGLLHKQVKKDAAMSRVGIPDYLMVFRKEGEHEHPVRCDISVDTWQKYASPVWMDIDYSNTLNGAKGRDGNDEKHICPLQLDTIERAITLWSNEGDTVLTPFLGIGSEVYQAVKMKRHGIGFELKESYFNEAIKNVKQAECISNSPTLFAI
;
A
#
# COMPACT_ATOMS: atom_id res chain seq x y z
N MET A 1 -17.25 -22.27 26.03
CA MET A 1 -16.62 -21.82 24.77
C MET A 1 -15.20 -22.29 24.85
N ASN A 2 -14.70 -22.95 23.83
CA ASN A 2 -13.29 -23.39 23.77
C ASN A 2 -12.42 -22.15 23.71
N LYS A 3 -11.24 -22.09 24.36
CA LYS A 3 -10.33 -20.94 24.36
C LYS A 3 -9.92 -20.51 22.94
N LEU A 4 -9.84 -21.46 22.02
CA LEU A 4 -9.59 -21.22 20.60
C LEU A 4 -10.78 -20.56 19.87
N ASP A 5 -12.02 -20.75 20.34
CA ASP A 5 -13.17 -20.11 19.70
C ASP A 5 -13.12 -18.59 19.82
N GLU A 6 -12.61 -18.06 20.93
CA GLU A 6 -12.41 -16.61 21.12
C GLU A 6 -11.29 -16.09 20.21
N TYR A 7 -10.22 -16.85 20.05
CA TYR A 7 -9.14 -16.50 19.16
C TYR A 7 -9.58 -16.52 17.68
N TYR A 8 -10.31 -17.55 17.26
CA TYR A 8 -10.85 -17.62 15.89
C TYR A 8 -11.88 -16.51 15.63
N LYS A 9 -12.69 -16.17 16.63
CA LYS A 9 -13.58 -15.01 16.51
C LYS A 9 -12.80 -13.72 16.35
N PHE A 10 -11.75 -13.51 17.13
CA PHE A 10 -10.84 -12.37 16.97
C PHE A 10 -10.18 -12.34 15.58
N LEU A 11 -9.67 -13.47 15.06
CA LEU A 11 -9.13 -13.54 13.70
C LEU A 11 -10.18 -13.23 12.63
N ALA A 12 -11.41 -13.69 12.82
CA ALA A 12 -12.52 -13.39 11.91
C ALA A 12 -12.91 -11.90 11.96
N GLU A 13 -12.80 -11.25 13.12
CA GLU A 13 -13.01 -9.81 13.28
C GLU A 13 -11.83 -9.00 12.72
N LYS A 14 -10.60 -9.52 12.84
CA LYS A 14 -9.40 -8.96 12.23
C LYS A 14 -9.42 -9.06 10.69
N GLN A 15 -10.00 -10.14 10.16
CA GLN A 15 -10.37 -10.21 8.76
C GLN A 15 -11.44 -9.14 8.54
N THR A 16 -11.03 -7.97 8.07
CA THR A 16 -11.96 -6.90 7.69
C THR A 16 -12.83 -7.45 6.58
N ALA A 17 -13.89 -8.17 6.94
CA ALA A 17 -14.99 -8.39 6.03
C ALA A 17 -15.47 -6.98 5.70
N ILE A 18 -15.28 -6.57 4.45
CA ILE A 18 -15.97 -5.41 3.95
C ILE A 18 -17.43 -5.82 4.03
N HIS A 19 -18.06 -5.40 5.11
CA HIS A 19 -19.50 -5.63 5.27
C HIS A 19 -20.15 -4.75 4.23
N ASP A 20 -20.97 -5.38 3.38
CA ASP A 20 -21.91 -4.65 2.55
C ASP A 20 -22.70 -3.71 3.47
N SER A 21 -22.35 -2.42 3.45
CA SER A 21 -22.95 -1.39 4.30
C SER A 21 -24.09 -0.66 3.58
N GLY A 22 -24.35 -1.06 2.34
CA GLY A 22 -25.37 -0.48 1.48
C GLY A 22 -26.68 -1.27 1.49
N PHE A 23 -27.34 -1.34 0.35
CA PHE A 23 -28.63 -1.99 0.20
C PHE A 23 -28.71 -2.74 -1.15
N GLU A 24 -29.55 -3.77 -1.19
CA GLU A 24 -29.84 -4.49 -2.44
C GLU A 24 -31.00 -3.82 -3.20
N ILE A 25 -30.91 -3.85 -4.51
CA ILE A 25 -31.91 -3.30 -5.42
C ILE A 25 -32.24 -4.32 -6.52
N ASN A 26 -33.50 -4.36 -6.93
CA ASN A 26 -33.91 -5.17 -8.09
C ASN A 26 -33.42 -4.52 -9.39
N GLU A 27 -33.07 -5.32 -10.37
CA GLU A 27 -32.56 -4.83 -11.66
C GLU A 27 -33.56 -3.95 -12.40
N GLU A 28 -34.85 -4.21 -12.22
CA GLU A 28 -35.97 -3.47 -12.82
C GLU A 28 -36.12 -2.04 -12.27
N GLU A 29 -35.56 -1.76 -11.09
CA GLU A 29 -35.57 -0.44 -10.46
C GLU A 29 -34.46 0.47 -11.00
N LEU A 30 -33.46 -0.10 -11.69
CA LEU A 30 -32.40 0.65 -12.34
C LEU A 30 -32.85 1.22 -13.67
N ASN A 31 -32.20 2.31 -14.08
CA ASN A 31 -32.51 2.95 -15.37
C ASN A 31 -32.34 1.97 -16.56
N ALA A 32 -33.39 1.80 -17.34
CA ALA A 32 -33.42 0.85 -18.45
C ALA A 32 -32.38 1.14 -19.56
N ASN A 33 -31.86 2.37 -19.63
CA ASN A 33 -30.84 2.75 -20.62
C ASN A 33 -29.43 2.30 -20.23
N LEU A 34 -29.19 1.79 -18.99
CA LEU A 34 -27.92 1.20 -18.61
C LEU A 34 -27.69 -0.13 -19.34
N PHE A 35 -26.48 -0.34 -19.83
CA PHE A 35 -26.07 -1.65 -20.34
C PHE A 35 -26.00 -2.68 -19.19
N ALA A 36 -26.07 -3.96 -19.53
CA ALA A 36 -26.07 -5.04 -18.52
C ALA A 36 -24.88 -5.00 -17.57
N PHE A 37 -23.65 -4.78 -18.08
CA PHE A 37 -22.46 -4.66 -17.24
C PHE A 37 -22.52 -3.43 -16.33
N GLN A 38 -23.09 -2.30 -16.79
CA GLN A 38 -23.24 -1.09 -15.99
C GLN A 38 -24.23 -1.32 -14.83
N ARG A 39 -25.37 -1.99 -15.11
CA ARG A 39 -26.31 -2.40 -14.06
C ARG A 39 -25.65 -3.28 -13.02
N PHE A 40 -24.83 -4.23 -13.46
CA PHE A 40 -24.05 -5.08 -12.55
C PHE A 40 -23.12 -4.27 -11.64
N CYS A 41 -22.33 -3.32 -12.20
CA CYS A 41 -21.42 -2.46 -11.43
C CYS A 41 -22.18 -1.57 -10.44
N VAL A 42 -23.28 -0.94 -10.86
CA VAL A 42 -24.11 -0.09 -9.99
C VAL A 42 -24.72 -0.91 -8.85
N LYS A 43 -25.30 -2.08 -9.13
CA LYS A 43 -25.86 -2.97 -8.09
C LYS A 43 -24.81 -3.35 -7.06
N ARG A 44 -23.61 -3.71 -7.51
CA ARG A 44 -22.51 -4.08 -6.64
C ARG A 44 -22.09 -2.89 -5.76
N ALA A 45 -21.99 -1.68 -6.33
CA ALA A 45 -21.65 -0.47 -5.59
C ALA A 45 -22.74 -0.06 -4.60
N LEU A 46 -24.03 -0.22 -4.94
CA LEU A 46 -25.16 0.03 -4.02
C LEU A 46 -25.16 -0.96 -2.86
N LYS A 47 -24.93 -2.24 -3.12
CA LYS A 47 -24.83 -3.26 -2.09
C LYS A 47 -23.64 -3.03 -1.16
N ALA A 48 -22.48 -2.67 -1.70
CA ALA A 48 -21.32 -2.36 -0.90
C ALA A 48 -21.48 -1.06 -0.07
N GLY A 49 -22.23 -0.06 -0.59
CA GLY A 49 -22.40 1.26 0.02
C GLY A 49 -21.17 2.17 -0.10
N ARG A 50 -19.97 1.59 -0.04
CA ARG A 50 -18.67 2.25 -0.19
C ARG A 50 -17.86 1.48 -1.22
N PHE A 51 -17.68 2.07 -2.40
CA PHE A 51 -17.16 1.32 -3.55
C PHE A 51 -16.33 2.19 -4.50
N ALA A 52 -15.48 1.54 -5.32
CA ALA A 52 -14.73 2.20 -6.38
C ALA A 52 -15.04 1.58 -7.75
N MET A 53 -15.29 2.44 -8.74
CA MET A 53 -15.45 2.08 -10.15
C MET A 53 -14.22 2.61 -10.91
N PHE A 54 -13.23 1.75 -11.10
CA PHE A 54 -12.02 2.02 -11.87
C PHE A 54 -12.24 1.56 -13.31
N GLU A 55 -13.05 2.29 -14.02
CA GLU A 55 -13.45 1.95 -15.37
C GLU A 55 -12.74 2.82 -16.40
N ASP A 56 -12.37 2.23 -17.52
CA ASP A 56 -11.71 2.97 -18.58
C ASP A 56 -12.63 4.05 -19.19
N CYS A 57 -12.03 4.97 -19.92
CA CYS A 57 -12.77 6.02 -20.62
C CYS A 57 -13.72 5.44 -21.67
N GLY A 58 -14.97 5.89 -21.63
CA GLY A 58 -16.01 5.43 -22.59
C GLY A 58 -16.92 4.33 -22.08
N LEU A 59 -16.69 3.75 -20.88
CA LEU A 59 -17.56 2.75 -20.27
C LEU A 59 -18.83 3.33 -19.62
N GLY A 60 -19.00 4.67 -19.65
CA GLY A 60 -20.22 5.32 -19.17
C GLY A 60 -20.25 5.60 -17.67
N LYS A 61 -19.08 5.85 -17.04
CA LYS A 61 -18.99 6.19 -15.62
C LYS A 61 -19.94 7.29 -15.16
N THR A 62 -20.09 8.36 -15.94
CA THR A 62 -20.99 9.48 -15.60
C THR A 62 -22.44 9.00 -15.41
N PHE A 63 -22.91 8.10 -16.26
CA PHE A 63 -24.26 7.56 -16.13
C PHE A 63 -24.38 6.64 -14.92
N GLN A 64 -23.39 5.76 -14.68
CA GLN A 64 -23.37 4.85 -13.53
C GLN A 64 -23.32 5.61 -12.19
N GLN A 65 -22.50 6.65 -12.09
CA GLN A 65 -22.42 7.48 -10.87
C GLN A 65 -23.71 8.27 -10.61
N LEU A 66 -24.39 8.73 -11.66
CA LEU A 66 -25.69 9.40 -11.54
C LEU A 66 -26.78 8.43 -11.08
N GLU A 67 -26.82 7.23 -11.64
CA GLU A 67 -27.74 6.18 -11.19
C GLU A 67 -27.48 5.81 -9.73
N TRP A 68 -26.22 5.57 -9.36
CA TRP A 68 -25.85 5.28 -7.98
C TRP A 68 -26.29 6.42 -7.04
N ALA A 69 -25.99 7.67 -7.39
CA ALA A 69 -26.38 8.83 -6.58
C ALA A 69 -27.91 8.95 -6.44
N TYR A 70 -28.66 8.70 -7.52
CA TYR A 70 -30.11 8.72 -7.51
C TYR A 70 -30.71 7.63 -6.62
N GLN A 71 -30.22 6.40 -6.71
CA GLN A 71 -30.72 5.30 -5.89
C GLN A 71 -30.35 5.49 -4.39
N VAL A 72 -29.15 5.95 -4.09
CA VAL A 72 -28.76 6.28 -2.71
C VAL A 72 -29.63 7.41 -2.17
N GLN A 73 -29.83 8.49 -2.95
CA GLN A 73 -30.69 9.60 -2.55
C GLN A 73 -32.11 9.14 -2.20
N ARG A 74 -32.70 8.28 -3.04
CA ARG A 74 -34.05 7.71 -2.80
C ARG A 74 -34.09 6.84 -1.54
N HIS A 75 -33.05 6.03 -1.31
CA HIS A 75 -32.97 5.10 -0.18
C HIS A 75 -32.87 5.83 1.16
N ILE A 76 -32.02 6.85 1.26
CA ILE A 76 -31.76 7.57 2.53
C ILE A 76 -32.52 8.86 2.69
N ASN A 77 -33.19 9.34 1.64
CA ASN A 77 -33.92 10.61 1.57
C ASN A 77 -33.07 11.82 2.04
N ARG A 78 -31.79 11.88 1.61
CA ARG A 78 -30.82 12.95 1.92
C ARG A 78 -30.12 13.41 0.64
N PRO A 79 -29.55 14.64 0.63
CA PRO A 79 -28.76 15.12 -0.51
C PRO A 79 -27.51 14.27 -0.73
N ILE A 80 -27.13 14.11 -2.01
CA ILE A 80 -25.90 13.44 -2.47
C ILE A 80 -25.03 14.45 -3.18
N LEU A 81 -23.74 14.47 -2.90
CA LEU A 81 -22.78 15.37 -3.52
C LEU A 81 -21.91 14.65 -4.55
N ILE A 82 -21.78 15.23 -5.73
CA ILE A 82 -20.77 14.84 -6.72
C ILE A 82 -19.66 15.90 -6.71
N LEU A 83 -18.43 15.50 -6.37
CA LEU A 83 -17.24 16.31 -6.55
C LEU A 83 -16.58 15.95 -7.88
N ALA A 84 -16.45 16.92 -8.76
CA ALA A 84 -15.92 16.72 -10.10
C ALA A 84 -14.91 17.80 -10.50
N PRO A 85 -14.02 17.57 -11.48
CA PRO A 85 -13.25 18.63 -12.09
C PRO A 85 -14.16 19.73 -12.67
N LEU A 86 -13.79 21.00 -12.50
CA LEU A 86 -14.60 22.15 -12.93
C LEU A 86 -15.11 22.04 -14.39
N GLY A 87 -14.27 21.48 -15.28
CA GLY A 87 -14.62 21.35 -16.69
C GLY A 87 -15.68 20.31 -17.01
N VAL A 88 -15.99 19.39 -16.10
CA VAL A 88 -16.92 18.26 -16.33
C VAL A 88 -18.33 18.57 -15.81
N ILE A 89 -18.48 19.53 -14.90
CA ILE A 89 -19.77 19.86 -14.24
C ILE A 89 -20.89 20.06 -15.24
N GLY A 90 -20.69 20.93 -16.23
CA GLY A 90 -21.73 21.23 -17.23
C GLY A 90 -22.11 20.03 -18.09
N GLN A 91 -21.17 19.13 -18.36
CA GLN A 91 -21.45 17.88 -19.07
C GLN A 91 -22.24 16.91 -18.20
N THR A 92 -21.86 16.74 -16.94
CA THR A 92 -22.58 15.86 -16.01
C THR A 92 -24.03 16.30 -15.82
N ILE A 93 -24.29 17.62 -15.70
CA ILE A 93 -25.65 18.16 -15.64
C ILE A 93 -26.43 17.86 -16.93
N LYS A 94 -25.80 18.06 -18.11
CA LYS A 94 -26.43 17.77 -19.40
C LYS A 94 -26.75 16.29 -19.58
N GLU A 95 -25.83 15.41 -19.22
CA GLU A 95 -26.02 13.95 -19.25
C GLU A 95 -27.10 13.53 -18.24
N GLY A 96 -27.10 14.11 -17.04
CA GLY A 96 -28.15 13.89 -16.05
C GLY A 96 -29.53 14.17 -16.62
N LYS A 97 -29.71 15.34 -17.23
CA LYS A 97 -30.97 15.70 -17.87
C LYS A 97 -31.35 14.73 -19.01
N HIS A 98 -30.39 14.25 -19.80
CA HIS A 98 -30.61 13.31 -20.89
C HIS A 98 -31.12 11.96 -20.36
N PHE A 99 -30.60 11.50 -19.23
CA PHE A 99 -30.97 10.21 -18.62
C PHE A 99 -32.11 10.32 -17.57
N GLY A 100 -32.67 11.52 -17.38
CA GLY A 100 -33.80 11.74 -16.48
C GLY A 100 -33.45 12.03 -15.04
N TYR A 101 -32.20 12.43 -14.75
CA TYR A 101 -31.74 12.85 -13.43
C TYR A 101 -31.64 14.38 -13.35
N GLU A 102 -32.17 14.93 -12.27
CA GLU A 102 -32.00 16.36 -11.96
C GLU A 102 -30.72 16.52 -11.14
N VAL A 103 -29.76 17.30 -11.66
CA VAL A 103 -28.47 17.59 -11.03
C VAL A 103 -28.32 19.08 -10.87
N THR A 104 -28.17 19.53 -9.63
CA THR A 104 -28.08 20.95 -9.28
C THR A 104 -26.61 21.36 -8.99
N GLU A 105 -26.11 22.36 -9.71
CA GLU A 105 -24.79 22.93 -9.43
C GLU A 105 -24.84 23.76 -8.14
N LEU A 106 -23.96 23.47 -7.19
CA LEU A 106 -23.84 24.27 -5.97
C LEU A 106 -23.06 25.56 -6.23
N GLY A 107 -23.60 26.65 -5.73
CA GLY A 107 -22.92 27.98 -5.71
C GLY A 107 -21.67 27.98 -4.82
N THR A 108 -21.07 29.17 -4.71
CA THR A 108 -19.79 29.35 -3.99
C THR A 108 -19.90 29.34 -2.46
N THR A 109 -21.11 29.32 -1.86
CA THR A 109 -21.30 29.31 -0.41
C THR A 109 -22.51 28.45 -0.04
N VAL A 110 -22.31 27.37 0.71
CA VAL A 110 -23.34 26.36 1.03
C VAL A 110 -23.33 26.02 2.53
N PHE A 111 -22.90 26.96 3.39
CA PHE A 111 -22.81 26.70 4.85
C PHE A 111 -24.14 26.74 5.60
N ASP A 112 -25.17 27.39 5.08
CA ASP A 112 -26.44 27.60 5.79
C ASP A 112 -27.69 27.32 4.92
N GLN A 113 -27.56 26.50 3.87
CA GLN A 113 -28.68 26.15 3.00
C GLN A 113 -29.35 24.87 3.47
N ASP A 114 -30.66 24.94 3.66
CA ASP A 114 -31.50 23.75 3.86
C ASP A 114 -31.62 23.02 2.50
N LEU A 115 -30.65 22.13 2.22
CA LEU A 115 -30.62 21.32 1.00
C LEU A 115 -31.63 20.18 1.13
N GLY A 116 -32.65 20.21 0.33
CA GLY A 116 -33.58 19.07 0.19
C GLY A 116 -32.90 17.85 -0.41
N PRO A 117 -33.56 16.66 -0.34
CA PRO A 117 -33.08 15.47 -1.02
C PRO A 117 -32.91 15.73 -2.52
N GLY A 118 -31.73 15.45 -3.06
CA GLY A 118 -31.38 15.72 -4.46
C GLY A 118 -29.94 15.34 -4.78
N ILE A 119 -29.56 15.48 -6.04
CA ILE A 119 -28.19 15.28 -6.52
C ILE A 119 -27.58 16.66 -6.76
N TYR A 120 -26.49 16.93 -6.08
CA TYR A 120 -25.77 18.20 -6.16
C TYR A 120 -24.38 17.97 -6.71
N ILE A 121 -23.84 18.93 -7.47
CA ILE A 121 -22.50 18.86 -8.04
C ILE A 121 -21.72 20.14 -7.79
N THR A 122 -20.42 20.01 -7.45
CA THR A 122 -19.48 21.14 -7.37
C THR A 122 -18.07 20.67 -7.72
N ASN A 123 -17.14 21.62 -7.84
CA ASN A 123 -15.74 21.28 -8.09
C ASN A 123 -14.94 21.10 -6.79
N TYR A 124 -13.78 20.44 -6.92
CA TYR A 124 -12.88 20.18 -5.79
C TYR A 124 -12.36 21.44 -5.09
N ASP A 125 -12.15 22.54 -5.83
CA ASP A 125 -11.65 23.80 -5.25
C ASP A 125 -12.72 24.47 -4.36
N ASN A 126 -13.99 24.16 -4.57
CA ASN A 126 -15.10 24.69 -3.78
C ASN A 126 -15.37 23.91 -2.49
N LEU A 127 -14.65 22.81 -2.24
CA LEU A 127 -14.88 21.94 -1.07
C LEU A 127 -14.81 22.70 0.26
N ALA A 128 -13.93 23.69 0.39
CA ALA A 128 -13.80 24.49 1.59
C ALA A 128 -15.06 25.32 1.93
N ASN A 129 -15.97 25.48 0.98
CA ASN A 129 -17.22 26.24 1.11
C ASN A 129 -18.46 25.33 1.23
N VAL A 130 -18.25 24.02 1.41
CA VAL A 130 -19.31 23.01 1.49
C VAL A 130 -19.30 22.38 2.88
N ASP A 131 -20.45 22.35 3.55
CA ASP A 131 -20.64 21.55 4.76
C ASP A 131 -20.91 20.09 4.39
N ALA A 132 -19.92 19.24 4.58
CA ALA A 132 -20.00 17.81 4.23
C ALA A 132 -21.04 17.04 5.04
N TYR A 133 -21.40 17.48 6.25
CA TYR A 133 -22.41 16.81 7.10
C TYR A 133 -23.83 16.89 6.54
N LEU A 134 -24.10 17.81 5.63
CA LEU A 134 -25.40 17.90 4.94
C LEU A 134 -25.66 16.66 4.07
N PHE A 135 -24.61 16.03 3.54
CA PHE A 135 -24.71 14.99 2.53
C PHE A 135 -24.71 13.58 3.14
N GLY A 136 -25.67 12.77 2.69
CA GLY A 136 -25.73 11.34 3.04
C GLY A 136 -24.83 10.45 2.18
N GLY A 137 -24.37 10.97 1.03
CA GLY A 137 -23.44 10.27 0.15
C GLY A 137 -22.58 11.22 -0.66
N VAL A 138 -21.41 10.75 -1.08
CA VAL A 138 -20.46 11.51 -1.90
C VAL A 138 -19.89 10.66 -3.03
N VAL A 139 -19.82 11.24 -4.22
CA VAL A 139 -19.16 10.67 -5.41
C VAL A 139 -17.93 11.51 -5.72
N LEU A 140 -16.78 10.87 -5.91
CA LEU A 140 -15.58 11.51 -6.45
C LEU A 140 -15.47 11.15 -7.94
N ASP A 141 -15.82 12.07 -8.82
CA ASP A 141 -15.54 11.95 -10.25
C ASP A 141 -14.10 12.37 -10.54
N GLU A 142 -13.36 11.54 -11.26
CA GLU A 142 -11.89 11.58 -11.39
C GLU A 142 -11.18 11.49 -10.01
N SER A 143 -11.48 10.43 -9.25
CA SER A 143 -10.93 10.18 -7.91
C SER A 143 -9.40 10.01 -7.86
N SER A 144 -8.71 10.01 -9.01
CA SER A 144 -7.25 10.14 -9.10
C SER A 144 -6.70 11.42 -8.41
N ILE A 145 -7.56 12.37 -8.05
CA ILE A 145 -7.22 13.51 -7.18
C ILE A 145 -6.62 13.07 -5.84
N LEU A 146 -6.95 11.87 -5.36
CA LEU A 146 -6.45 11.29 -4.12
C LEU A 146 -5.00 10.79 -4.21
N LYS A 147 -4.39 10.71 -5.40
CA LYS A 147 -3.07 10.10 -5.62
C LYS A 147 -1.93 10.65 -4.76
N ASN A 148 -1.93 11.95 -4.48
CA ASN A 148 -0.87 12.56 -3.69
C ASN A 148 -1.12 12.41 -2.19
N PHE A 149 -0.42 11.48 -1.55
CA PHE A 149 -0.54 11.22 -0.11
C PHE A 149 -0.32 12.48 0.76
N ALA A 150 0.67 13.31 0.45
CA ALA A 150 0.96 14.54 1.18
C ALA A 150 0.12 15.75 0.71
N GLY A 151 -0.83 15.53 -0.21
CA GLY A 151 -1.63 16.58 -0.82
C GLY A 151 -2.69 17.14 0.13
N LYS A 152 -2.73 18.45 0.29
CA LYS A 152 -3.75 19.14 1.10
C LYS A 152 -5.17 18.79 0.66
N THR A 153 -5.41 18.69 -0.63
CA THR A 153 -6.73 18.35 -1.20
C THR A 153 -7.18 16.95 -0.79
N ARG A 154 -6.27 15.96 -0.86
CA ARG A 154 -6.57 14.59 -0.42
C ARG A 154 -6.98 14.55 1.05
N THR A 155 -6.19 15.18 1.93
CA THR A 155 -6.49 15.23 3.37
C THR A 155 -7.82 15.91 3.63
N ALA A 156 -8.07 17.06 3.00
CA ALA A 156 -9.34 17.79 3.15
C ALA A 156 -10.56 16.94 2.71
N ILE A 157 -10.45 16.19 1.62
CA ILE A 157 -11.54 15.30 1.16
C ILE A 157 -11.79 14.17 2.15
N ILE A 158 -10.75 13.49 2.62
CA ILE A 158 -10.89 12.36 3.56
C ILE A 158 -11.48 12.84 4.88
N ASP A 159 -10.98 13.95 5.44
CA ASP A 159 -11.45 14.49 6.71
C ASP A 159 -12.92 14.98 6.60
N ALA A 160 -13.26 15.69 5.53
CA ALA A 160 -14.61 16.23 5.34
C ALA A 160 -15.68 15.11 5.24
N PHE A 161 -15.37 14.01 4.57
CA PHE A 161 -16.34 12.93 4.33
C PHE A 161 -16.07 11.68 5.17
N HIS A 162 -15.28 11.77 6.26
CA HIS A 162 -14.96 10.60 7.08
C HIS A 162 -16.22 9.85 7.52
N ASP A 163 -17.21 10.55 8.02
CA ASP A 163 -18.44 9.97 8.59
C ASP A 163 -19.58 9.78 7.57
N THR A 164 -19.36 10.15 6.30
CA THR A 164 -20.37 9.98 5.25
C THR A 164 -20.59 8.48 4.97
N PRO A 165 -21.83 7.97 5.08
CA PRO A 165 -22.10 6.53 5.01
C PRO A 165 -21.93 5.94 3.62
N TYR A 166 -22.31 6.67 2.56
CA TYR A 166 -22.26 6.21 1.17
C TYR A 166 -21.17 6.94 0.40
N LYS A 167 -20.25 6.18 -0.19
CA LYS A 167 -19.09 6.75 -0.91
C LYS A 167 -18.82 6.03 -2.21
N LEU A 168 -18.61 6.77 -3.28
CA LEU A 168 -18.25 6.22 -4.58
C LEU A 168 -17.02 6.93 -5.14
N CYS A 169 -16.01 6.16 -5.55
CA CYS A 169 -14.86 6.66 -6.33
C CYS A 169 -15.03 6.26 -7.80
N CYS A 170 -14.81 7.19 -8.72
CA CYS A 170 -14.85 6.92 -10.16
C CYS A 170 -13.60 7.50 -10.84
N THR A 171 -12.80 6.67 -11.52
CA THR A 171 -11.67 7.11 -12.35
C THR A 171 -11.23 6.04 -13.32
N ALA A 172 -10.59 6.43 -14.43
CA ALA A 172 -9.94 5.50 -15.34
C ALA A 172 -8.51 5.14 -14.90
N THR A 173 -7.88 5.98 -14.07
CA THR A 173 -6.47 5.87 -13.67
C THR A 173 -6.34 5.95 -12.14
N PRO A 174 -6.70 4.90 -11.40
CA PRO A 174 -6.73 4.94 -9.93
C PRO A 174 -5.34 5.06 -9.30
N SER A 175 -4.31 4.61 -10.01
CA SER A 175 -2.93 4.51 -9.51
C SER A 175 -1.94 4.81 -10.64
N PRO A 176 -1.88 6.09 -11.10
CA PRO A 176 -1.13 6.44 -12.31
C PRO A 176 0.40 6.44 -12.12
N ASN A 177 0.90 6.50 -10.90
CA ASN A 177 2.34 6.55 -10.64
C ASN A 177 2.84 5.31 -9.88
N ASP A 178 2.08 4.84 -8.89
CA ASP A 178 2.50 3.79 -7.98
C ASP A 178 1.27 3.08 -7.38
N THR A 179 1.33 1.76 -7.25
CA THR A 179 0.26 0.92 -6.69
C THR A 179 -0.17 1.34 -5.27
N THR A 180 0.71 1.99 -4.50
CA THR A 180 0.37 2.53 -3.16
C THR A 180 -0.68 3.64 -3.18
N GLU A 181 -0.93 4.24 -4.34
CA GLU A 181 -1.99 5.25 -4.48
C GLU A 181 -3.40 4.67 -4.27
N LEU A 182 -3.58 3.35 -4.48
CA LEU A 182 -4.82 2.63 -4.15
C LEU A 182 -5.14 2.66 -2.66
N CYS A 183 -4.12 2.74 -1.80
CA CYS A 183 -4.32 2.86 -0.36
C CYS A 183 -5.07 4.15 0.02
N ASN A 184 -4.95 5.22 -0.79
CA ASN A 184 -5.67 6.47 -0.55
C ASN A 184 -7.17 6.34 -0.87
N HIS A 185 -7.52 5.53 -1.88
CA HIS A 185 -8.92 5.20 -2.19
C HIS A 185 -9.54 4.34 -1.09
N ALA A 186 -8.81 3.31 -0.62
CA ALA A 186 -9.26 2.46 0.49
C ALA A 186 -9.52 3.28 1.77
N GLU A 187 -8.65 4.25 2.08
CA GLU A 187 -8.80 5.13 3.24
C GLU A 187 -9.99 6.08 3.09
N PHE A 188 -10.18 6.71 1.93
CA PHE A 188 -11.36 7.54 1.67
C PHE A 188 -12.66 6.74 1.81
N LEU A 189 -12.69 5.51 1.30
CA LEU A 189 -13.85 4.61 1.39
C LEU A 189 -14.05 4.02 2.80
N ASN A 190 -13.17 4.31 3.76
CA ASN A 190 -13.16 3.69 5.10
C ASN A 190 -13.12 2.16 5.06
N VAL A 191 -12.44 1.61 4.06
CA VAL A 191 -12.22 0.16 3.91
C VAL A 191 -11.04 -0.28 4.77
N MET A 192 -9.94 0.46 4.67
CA MET A 192 -8.70 0.24 5.41
C MET A 192 -7.87 1.52 5.39
N THR A 193 -7.21 1.85 6.49
CA THR A 193 -6.31 3.00 6.49
C THR A 193 -5.10 2.75 5.58
N ARG A 194 -4.50 3.82 5.07
CA ARG A 194 -3.29 3.70 4.26
C ARG A 194 -2.18 2.97 5.01
N SER A 195 -2.00 3.26 6.29
CA SER A 195 -0.95 2.65 7.12
C SER A 195 -1.13 1.15 7.27
N GLU A 196 -2.36 0.69 7.51
CA GLU A 196 -2.71 -0.72 7.58
C GLU A 196 -2.44 -1.43 6.25
N MET A 197 -2.91 -0.85 5.13
CA MET A 197 -2.75 -1.45 3.82
C MET A 197 -1.27 -1.55 3.40
N LEU A 198 -0.47 -0.52 3.72
CA LEU A 198 0.97 -0.55 3.51
C LEU A 198 1.66 -1.62 4.36
N ALA A 199 1.30 -1.74 5.63
CA ALA A 199 1.87 -2.74 6.52
C ALA A 199 1.55 -4.17 6.05
N MET A 200 0.31 -4.42 5.63
CA MET A 200 -0.11 -5.75 5.16
C MET A 200 0.55 -6.16 3.85
N TYR A 201 0.51 -5.30 2.83
CA TYR A 201 0.80 -5.73 1.45
C TYR A 201 2.10 -5.18 0.88
N PHE A 202 2.72 -4.17 1.50
CA PHE A 202 3.89 -3.50 0.93
C PHE A 202 5.12 -3.62 1.83
N VAL A 203 6.29 -3.46 1.23
CA VAL A 203 7.58 -3.42 1.90
C VAL A 203 8.37 -2.22 1.40
N HIS A 204 9.20 -1.63 2.29
CA HIS A 204 10.13 -0.58 1.89
C HIS A 204 11.20 -1.12 0.95
N ASP A 205 11.43 -0.45 -0.16
CA ASP A 205 12.57 -0.75 -1.03
C ASP A 205 13.87 -0.23 -0.39
N GLY A 206 14.78 -1.15 -0.16
CA GLY A 206 15.93 -1.09 0.77
C GLY A 206 16.98 0.01 0.63
N GLY A 207 16.68 1.12 0.00
CA GLY A 207 17.54 2.31 -0.10
C GLY A 207 16.85 3.61 0.28
N SER A 208 15.53 3.63 0.32
CA SER A 208 14.71 4.81 0.62
C SER A 208 13.57 4.44 1.56
N THR A 209 13.36 5.26 2.58
CA THR A 209 12.19 5.11 3.47
C THR A 209 10.90 5.66 2.86
N SER A 210 10.97 6.20 1.64
CA SER A 210 9.84 6.76 0.90
C SER A 210 9.26 5.82 -0.14
N ASP A 211 10.04 4.83 -0.59
CA ASP A 211 9.67 3.98 -1.72
C ASP A 211 9.14 2.64 -1.23
N TRP A 212 7.90 2.36 -1.59
CA TRP A 212 7.18 1.14 -1.24
C TRP A 212 7.00 0.28 -2.48
N ARG A 213 7.13 -1.03 -2.35
CA ARG A 213 6.74 -1.98 -3.38
C ARG A 213 5.85 -3.07 -2.81
N LEU A 214 4.99 -3.61 -3.63
CA LEU A 214 4.12 -4.73 -3.27
C LEU A 214 4.98 -5.96 -2.96
N LYS A 215 4.71 -6.65 -1.85
CA LYS A 215 5.37 -7.91 -1.48
C LYS A 215 5.06 -8.97 -2.54
N GLY A 216 6.06 -9.72 -3.00
CA GLY A 216 5.87 -10.70 -4.07
C GLY A 216 4.84 -11.78 -3.72
N HIS A 217 4.89 -12.30 -2.49
CA HIS A 217 3.97 -13.32 -1.99
C HIS A 217 2.55 -12.79 -1.71
N ALA A 218 2.41 -11.51 -1.37
CA ALA A 218 1.13 -10.88 -1.08
C ALA A 218 0.41 -10.32 -2.32
N LYS A 219 1.00 -10.46 -3.52
CA LYS A 219 0.45 -9.86 -4.75
C LYS A 219 -0.96 -10.35 -5.07
N GLN A 220 -1.21 -11.65 -4.96
CA GLN A 220 -2.53 -12.22 -5.23
C GLN A 220 -3.55 -11.75 -4.19
N ASP A 221 -3.23 -11.85 -2.91
CA ASP A 221 -4.13 -11.48 -1.81
C ASP A 221 -4.46 -10.00 -1.81
N PHE A 222 -3.48 -9.16 -2.18
CA PHE A 222 -3.70 -7.73 -2.38
C PHE A 222 -4.77 -7.45 -3.44
N TRP A 223 -4.67 -8.09 -4.62
CA TRP A 223 -5.65 -7.89 -5.69
C TRP A 223 -6.99 -8.51 -5.37
N ASP A 224 -7.02 -9.66 -4.69
CA ASP A 224 -8.25 -10.28 -4.20
C ASP A 224 -8.94 -9.35 -3.19
N PHE A 225 -8.18 -8.73 -2.27
CA PHE A 225 -8.69 -7.72 -1.36
C PHE A 225 -9.21 -6.47 -2.09
N VAL A 226 -8.45 -5.90 -3.02
CA VAL A 226 -8.91 -4.72 -3.79
C VAL A 226 -10.19 -5.03 -4.54
N SER A 227 -10.32 -6.22 -5.12
CA SER A 227 -11.52 -6.64 -5.86
C SER A 227 -12.78 -6.79 -5.01
N THR A 228 -12.67 -6.77 -3.66
CA THR A 228 -13.84 -6.78 -2.77
C THR A 228 -14.55 -5.44 -2.69
N TRP A 229 -13.81 -4.32 -2.80
CA TRP A 229 -14.32 -2.95 -2.69
C TRP A 229 -14.18 -2.12 -3.96
N ALA A 230 -13.61 -2.68 -5.01
CA ALA A 230 -13.43 -2.00 -6.29
C ALA A 230 -13.74 -2.94 -7.46
N VAL A 231 -14.15 -2.35 -8.58
CA VAL A 231 -14.17 -2.97 -9.91
C VAL A 231 -13.18 -2.21 -10.81
N MET A 232 -12.45 -2.95 -11.65
CA MET A 232 -11.56 -2.35 -12.67
C MET A 232 -11.87 -2.97 -14.03
N LEU A 233 -12.31 -2.13 -14.97
CA LEU A 233 -12.76 -2.57 -16.28
C LEU A 233 -12.07 -1.79 -17.38
N SER A 234 -11.54 -2.51 -18.36
CA SER A 234 -11.13 -1.97 -19.67
C SER A 234 -12.23 -2.13 -20.68
N LYS A 235 -13.04 -3.19 -20.55
CA LYS A 235 -14.15 -3.56 -21.43
C LYS A 235 -15.13 -4.48 -20.70
N PRO A 236 -16.35 -4.66 -21.18
CA PRO A 236 -17.38 -5.47 -20.53
C PRO A 236 -16.99 -6.94 -20.30
N SER A 237 -16.21 -7.54 -21.21
CA SER A 237 -15.80 -8.95 -21.07
C SER A 237 -14.83 -9.20 -19.92
N ASP A 238 -14.24 -8.18 -19.30
CA ASP A 238 -13.41 -8.33 -18.11
C ASP A 238 -14.18 -8.93 -16.93
N ILE A 239 -15.52 -8.79 -16.94
CA ILE A 239 -16.46 -9.37 -15.95
C ILE A 239 -17.52 -10.28 -16.58
N GLY A 240 -17.25 -10.81 -17.78
CA GLY A 240 -18.05 -11.85 -18.43
C GLY A 240 -19.26 -11.35 -19.24
N PHE A 241 -19.36 -10.05 -19.55
CA PHE A 241 -20.37 -9.50 -20.45
C PHE A 241 -19.84 -9.40 -21.87
N ASP A 242 -20.76 -9.23 -22.84
CA ASP A 242 -20.40 -9.06 -24.24
C ASP A 242 -19.76 -7.70 -24.50
N ASP A 243 -18.76 -7.67 -25.40
CA ASP A 243 -18.05 -6.45 -25.82
C ASP A 243 -18.76 -5.74 -27.01
N ASP A 244 -19.99 -6.05 -27.31
CA ASP A 244 -20.73 -5.44 -28.41
C ASP A 244 -20.76 -3.90 -28.29
N GLY A 245 -20.24 -3.23 -29.31
CA GLY A 245 -20.06 -1.76 -29.34
C GLY A 245 -18.80 -1.25 -28.60
N TYR A 246 -18.10 -2.08 -27.87
CA TYR A 246 -16.88 -1.72 -27.13
C TYR A 246 -15.59 -2.22 -27.78
N ASN A 247 -15.69 -2.96 -28.89
CA ASN A 247 -14.54 -3.35 -29.70
C ASN A 247 -13.99 -2.13 -30.43
N LEU A 248 -12.94 -1.56 -29.90
CA LEU A 248 -12.28 -0.40 -30.51
C LEU A 248 -11.43 -0.83 -31.72
N PRO A 249 -11.34 0.01 -32.76
CA PRO A 249 -10.42 -0.23 -33.88
C PRO A 249 -8.97 -0.23 -33.39
N PRO A 250 -8.00 -0.69 -34.21
CA PRO A 250 -6.59 -0.65 -33.86
C PRO A 250 -6.11 0.76 -33.49
N MET A 251 -5.17 0.82 -32.52
CA MET A 251 -4.45 2.03 -32.17
C MET A 251 -2.98 1.87 -32.53
N ASN A 252 -2.48 2.76 -33.38
CA ASN A 252 -1.10 2.77 -33.83
C ASN A 252 -0.31 3.84 -33.05
N VAL A 253 0.67 3.43 -32.26
CA VAL A 253 1.58 4.36 -31.60
C VAL A 253 2.85 4.47 -32.43
N ILE A 254 3.11 5.66 -32.95
CA ILE A 254 4.20 5.97 -33.85
C ILE A 254 5.21 6.86 -33.12
N GLU A 255 6.43 6.38 -33.00
CA GLU A 255 7.51 7.17 -32.44
C GLU A 255 8.22 7.96 -33.52
N ASP A 256 8.16 9.28 -33.44
CA ASP A 256 8.88 10.20 -34.31
C ASP A 256 10.14 10.69 -33.61
N PHE A 257 11.25 9.99 -33.84
CA PHE A 257 12.52 10.26 -33.20
C PHE A 257 13.29 11.41 -33.90
N ILE A 258 13.84 12.31 -33.08
CA ILE A 258 14.66 13.45 -33.56
C ILE A 258 16.02 13.38 -32.88
N THR A 259 17.08 13.41 -33.67
CA THR A 259 18.43 13.61 -33.17
C THR A 259 18.72 15.12 -33.08
N THR A 260 19.08 15.58 -31.89
CA THR A 260 19.35 16.99 -31.64
C THR A 260 20.79 17.37 -32.04
N GLU A 261 21.00 18.61 -32.48
CA GLU A 261 22.35 19.13 -32.72
C GLU A 261 23.21 19.07 -31.45
N LYS A 262 24.49 18.77 -31.58
CA LYS A 262 25.43 18.70 -30.47
C LYS A 262 25.49 20.02 -29.73
N LYS A 263 25.44 19.95 -28.38
CA LYS A 263 25.78 21.10 -27.53
C LYS A 263 27.31 21.37 -27.65
N ASP A 264 27.67 22.61 -27.72
CA ASP A 264 29.08 23.02 -27.78
C ASP A 264 29.70 23.03 -26.38
N ASN A 265 29.68 21.85 -25.71
CA ASN A 265 30.17 21.65 -24.35
C ASN A 265 31.41 20.75 -24.26
N GLY A 266 32.02 20.42 -25.41
CA GLY A 266 33.20 19.57 -25.48
C GLY A 266 32.97 18.09 -25.26
N MET A 267 31.71 17.65 -25.06
CA MET A 267 31.34 16.24 -24.87
C MET A 267 31.06 15.54 -26.20
N LEU A 268 31.34 14.24 -26.27
CA LEU A 268 31.14 13.43 -27.48
C LEU A 268 29.64 13.22 -27.81
N PHE A 269 28.79 13.20 -26.78
CA PHE A 269 27.35 13.03 -26.89
C PHE A 269 26.62 14.11 -26.07
N ASN A 270 25.38 14.41 -26.40
CA ASN A 270 24.52 15.26 -25.60
C ASN A 270 24.16 14.55 -24.27
N ASP A 271 24.22 15.29 -23.16
CA ASP A 271 23.80 14.77 -21.88
C ASP A 271 22.28 14.50 -21.88
N VAL A 272 21.88 13.36 -21.35
CA VAL A 272 20.48 13.05 -21.10
C VAL A 272 19.98 13.93 -19.94
N ALA A 273 18.81 14.52 -20.08
CA ALA A 273 18.20 15.35 -19.02
C ALA A 273 17.89 14.48 -17.78
N VAL A 274 18.66 14.64 -16.71
CA VAL A 274 18.61 13.79 -15.52
C VAL A 274 17.54 14.25 -14.52
N SER A 275 17.24 15.55 -14.49
CA SER A 275 16.26 16.15 -13.56
C SER A 275 15.07 16.77 -14.30
N ALA A 276 13.95 16.98 -13.57
CA ALA A 276 12.79 17.69 -14.11
C ALA A 276 13.16 19.12 -14.59
N THR A 277 14.09 19.78 -13.91
CA THR A 277 14.57 21.11 -14.31
C THR A 277 15.35 21.06 -15.63
N ASP A 278 16.21 20.07 -15.81
CA ASP A 278 16.99 19.90 -17.05
C ASP A 278 16.07 19.49 -18.20
N TYR A 279 15.06 18.69 -17.92
CA TYR A 279 14.02 18.34 -18.87
C TYR A 279 13.30 19.58 -19.41
N HIS A 280 12.84 20.48 -18.52
CA HIS A 280 12.18 21.72 -18.97
C HIS A 280 13.10 22.67 -19.74
N LYS A 281 14.40 22.72 -19.42
CA LYS A 281 15.39 23.46 -20.21
C LYS A 281 15.53 22.84 -21.59
N GLU A 282 15.60 21.53 -21.68
CA GLU A 282 15.77 20.80 -22.93
C GLU A 282 14.52 20.93 -23.84
N LEU A 283 13.33 20.86 -23.25
CA LEU A 283 12.08 21.15 -23.96
C LEU A 283 12.10 22.54 -24.62
N ARG A 284 12.56 23.57 -23.89
CA ARG A 284 12.66 24.94 -24.44
C ARG A 284 13.69 25.05 -25.53
N ARG A 285 14.85 24.42 -25.36
CA ARG A 285 15.93 24.43 -26.37
C ARG A 285 15.48 23.80 -27.68
N THR A 286 14.65 22.79 -27.64
CA THR A 286 14.27 21.97 -28.80
C THR A 286 12.92 22.33 -29.41
N ILE A 287 12.27 23.42 -28.96
CA ILE A 287 10.93 23.83 -29.45
C ILE A 287 10.87 23.85 -30.96
N GLU A 288 11.82 24.56 -31.60
CA GLU A 288 11.78 24.81 -33.03
C GLU A 288 11.87 23.51 -33.84
N VAL A 289 12.84 22.64 -33.53
CA VAL A 289 13.04 21.38 -34.27
C VAL A 289 11.85 20.43 -34.07
N ARG A 290 11.27 20.36 -32.87
CA ARG A 290 10.09 19.53 -32.61
C ARG A 290 8.87 20.08 -33.35
N CYS A 291 8.59 21.38 -33.23
CA CYS A 291 7.46 22.00 -33.91
C CYS A 291 7.53 21.90 -35.44
N ARG A 292 8.74 22.00 -36.06
CA ARG A 292 8.91 21.75 -37.51
C ARG A 292 8.52 20.31 -37.85
N LYS A 293 9.03 19.30 -37.10
CA LYS A 293 8.67 17.89 -37.31
C LYS A 293 7.16 17.66 -37.19
N VAL A 294 6.54 18.25 -36.18
CA VAL A 294 5.05 18.21 -36.00
C VAL A 294 4.34 18.82 -37.20
N ALA A 295 4.77 19.99 -37.65
CA ALA A 295 4.16 20.66 -38.78
C ALA A 295 4.33 19.89 -40.11
N ASP A 296 5.49 19.28 -40.34
CA ASP A 296 5.72 18.42 -41.52
C ASP A 296 4.75 17.24 -41.56
N ILE A 297 4.50 16.56 -40.38
CA ILE A 297 3.57 15.45 -40.27
C ILE A 297 2.12 15.94 -40.49
N VAL A 298 1.70 16.99 -39.82
CA VAL A 298 0.35 17.51 -39.89
C VAL A 298 -0.01 18.09 -41.26
N ASN A 299 0.92 18.79 -41.90
CA ASN A 299 0.72 19.38 -43.21
C ASN A 299 0.81 18.36 -44.37
N SER A 300 1.29 17.13 -44.09
CA SER A 300 1.29 16.05 -45.10
C SER A 300 -0.07 15.40 -45.26
N SER A 301 -1.07 15.79 -44.46
CA SER A 301 -2.40 15.19 -44.43
C SER A 301 -3.51 16.24 -44.33
N GLU A 302 -4.62 16.01 -45.03
CA GLU A 302 -5.83 16.83 -44.96
C GLU A 302 -6.78 16.41 -43.82
N GLU A 303 -6.38 15.43 -43.01
CA GLU A 303 -7.19 14.92 -41.91
C GLU A 303 -7.18 15.79 -40.67
N ASN A 304 -8.14 15.54 -39.76
CA ASN A 304 -8.20 16.24 -38.49
C ASN A 304 -7.05 15.82 -37.56
N TRP A 305 -6.46 16.79 -36.87
CA TRP A 305 -5.36 16.60 -35.95
C TRP A 305 -5.59 17.30 -34.60
N ILE A 306 -5.21 16.62 -33.53
CA ILE A 306 -5.02 17.24 -32.23
C ILE A 306 -3.52 17.28 -31.93
N ILE A 307 -3.00 18.47 -31.64
CA ILE A 307 -1.62 18.69 -31.24
C ILE A 307 -1.56 19.03 -29.77
N TRP A 308 -0.96 18.13 -28.99
CA TRP A 308 -0.76 18.31 -27.57
C TRP A 308 0.57 19.01 -27.30
N ILE A 309 0.53 20.16 -26.63
CA ILE A 309 1.72 20.98 -26.33
C ILE A 309 1.97 21.07 -24.82
N GLY A 310 3.24 21.21 -24.43
CA GLY A 310 3.67 21.45 -23.05
C GLY A 310 3.83 22.95 -22.72
N HIS A 311 4.35 23.73 -23.66
CA HIS A 311 4.65 25.15 -23.48
C HIS A 311 3.88 26.03 -24.47
N ASP A 312 3.52 27.26 -24.04
CA ASP A 312 2.78 28.22 -24.89
C ASP A 312 3.60 28.71 -26.10
N GLU A 313 4.93 28.66 -26.00
CA GLU A 313 5.85 28.96 -27.12
C GLU A 313 5.71 27.94 -28.26
N GLU A 314 5.48 26.67 -27.97
CA GLU A 314 5.22 25.64 -28.99
C GLU A 314 3.98 25.98 -29.82
N GLY A 315 2.90 26.42 -29.14
CA GLY A 315 1.68 26.86 -29.81
C GLY A 315 1.89 28.04 -30.79
N LYS A 316 2.73 29.02 -30.38
CA LYS A 316 3.07 30.14 -31.25
C LYS A 316 3.82 29.72 -32.51
N VAL A 317 4.82 28.83 -32.34
CA VAL A 317 5.62 28.32 -33.48
C VAL A 317 4.73 27.46 -34.39
N LEU A 318 3.94 26.56 -33.85
CA LEU A 318 3.04 25.70 -34.61
C LEU A 318 2.02 26.48 -35.42
N ARG A 319 1.43 27.54 -34.85
CA ARG A 319 0.50 28.43 -35.57
C ARG A 319 1.16 29.17 -36.75
N SER A 320 2.45 29.46 -36.66
CA SER A 320 3.16 30.06 -37.79
C SER A 320 3.49 29.06 -38.92
N LEU A 321 3.50 27.76 -38.60
CA LEU A 321 3.84 26.66 -39.53
C LEU A 321 2.60 25.95 -40.09
N ILE A 322 1.46 26.01 -39.38
CA ILE A 322 0.21 25.36 -39.76
C ILE A 322 -0.88 26.42 -39.81
N SER A 323 -1.19 26.88 -41.05
CA SER A 323 -2.02 28.07 -41.29
C SER A 323 -3.48 27.96 -40.85
N ASP A 324 -4.04 26.74 -40.82
CA ASP A 324 -5.43 26.43 -40.47
C ASP A 324 -5.58 25.91 -39.03
N ALA A 325 -4.54 26.01 -38.19
CA ALA A 325 -4.57 25.59 -36.83
C ALA A 325 -5.23 26.64 -35.88
N VAL A 326 -6.09 26.16 -35.02
CA VAL A 326 -6.69 26.93 -33.91
C VAL A 326 -6.04 26.54 -32.60
N GLU A 327 -5.47 27.51 -31.90
CA GLU A 327 -4.86 27.31 -30.58
C GLU A 327 -5.82 27.72 -29.47
N VAL A 328 -5.97 26.85 -28.43
CA VAL A 328 -6.73 27.13 -27.22
C VAL A 328 -5.80 27.09 -26.01
N LYS A 329 -5.62 28.26 -25.35
CA LYS A 329 -4.69 28.47 -24.22
C LYS A 329 -5.41 28.54 -22.87
N GLY A 330 -4.62 28.32 -21.81
CA GLY A 330 -5.08 28.51 -20.44
C GLY A 330 -5.54 29.93 -20.12
N SER A 331 -4.88 30.94 -20.72
CA SER A 331 -5.17 32.37 -20.55
C SER A 331 -6.39 32.87 -21.32
N ASP A 332 -6.92 32.10 -22.27
CA ASP A 332 -8.09 32.50 -23.06
C ASP A 332 -9.35 32.58 -22.16
N ASN A 333 -10.29 33.43 -22.53
CA ASN A 333 -11.53 33.54 -21.78
C ASN A 333 -12.37 32.24 -21.88
N LYS A 334 -13.26 32.03 -20.92
CA LYS A 334 -14.07 30.81 -20.81
C LYS A 334 -14.91 30.52 -22.06
N GLN A 335 -15.49 31.58 -22.68
CA GLN A 335 -16.34 31.44 -23.84
C GLN A 335 -15.54 31.01 -25.07
N TYR A 336 -14.38 31.66 -25.33
CA TYR A 336 -13.49 31.28 -26.44
C TYR A 336 -13.04 29.82 -26.34
N LYS A 337 -12.63 29.37 -25.12
CA LYS A 337 -12.27 27.98 -24.89
C LYS A 337 -13.43 27.03 -25.25
N LYS A 338 -14.62 27.34 -24.72
CA LYS A 338 -15.81 26.51 -24.96
C LYS A 338 -16.16 26.43 -26.43
N ASP A 339 -16.19 27.58 -27.14
CA ASP A 339 -16.61 27.64 -28.54
C ASP A 339 -15.63 26.89 -29.46
N ASN A 340 -14.31 27.05 -29.25
CA ASN A 340 -13.32 26.39 -30.10
C ASN A 340 -13.17 24.90 -29.78
N LEU A 341 -13.22 24.47 -28.50
CA LEU A 341 -13.17 23.05 -28.17
C LEU A 341 -14.41 22.32 -28.68
N LEU A 342 -15.60 22.91 -28.56
CA LEU A 342 -16.82 22.38 -29.15
C LEU A 342 -16.80 22.46 -30.68
N GLY A 343 -16.27 23.54 -31.26
CA GLY A 343 -16.11 23.70 -32.70
C GLY A 343 -15.27 22.59 -33.30
N PHE A 344 -14.16 22.22 -32.66
CA PHE A 344 -13.33 21.09 -33.11
C PHE A 344 -14.08 19.74 -33.00
N ALA A 345 -14.80 19.52 -31.88
CA ALA A 345 -15.59 18.31 -31.70
C ALA A 345 -16.69 18.16 -32.75
N ASN A 346 -17.20 19.28 -33.28
CA ASN A 346 -18.18 19.34 -34.36
C ASN A 346 -17.55 19.34 -35.77
N GLY A 347 -16.23 19.30 -35.91
CA GLY A 347 -15.52 19.29 -37.18
C GLY A 347 -15.44 20.65 -37.91
N ASN A 348 -15.55 21.78 -37.17
CA ASN A 348 -15.56 23.12 -37.76
C ASN A 348 -14.20 23.56 -38.29
N PHE A 349 -13.12 22.94 -37.86
CA PHE A 349 -11.75 23.18 -38.31
C PHE A 349 -10.88 21.95 -38.14
N ARG A 350 -9.78 21.87 -38.90
CA ARG A 350 -8.96 20.66 -39.09
C ARG A 350 -7.97 20.42 -37.94
N VAL A 351 -7.31 21.44 -37.42
CA VAL A 351 -6.19 21.29 -36.47
C VAL A 351 -6.46 22.04 -35.17
N LEU A 352 -6.49 21.30 -34.07
CA LEU A 352 -6.57 21.85 -32.70
C LEU A 352 -5.19 21.78 -32.03
N ILE A 353 -4.69 22.91 -31.55
CA ILE A 353 -3.49 22.99 -30.69
C ILE A 353 -3.93 23.33 -29.27
N THR A 354 -3.60 22.48 -28.30
CA THR A 354 -3.96 22.74 -26.89
C THR A 354 -3.09 21.96 -25.90
N LYS A 355 -3.17 22.29 -24.62
CA LYS A 355 -2.53 21.54 -23.54
C LYS A 355 -3.47 20.48 -22.98
N LEU A 356 -2.90 19.35 -22.52
CA LEU A 356 -3.67 18.28 -21.88
C LEU A 356 -4.55 18.78 -20.72
N LYS A 357 -4.05 19.68 -19.90
CA LYS A 357 -4.80 20.28 -18.78
C LYS A 357 -6.02 21.11 -19.20
N ILE A 358 -6.04 21.63 -20.42
CA ILE A 358 -7.14 22.47 -20.93
C ILE A 358 -8.23 21.58 -21.50
N ALA A 359 -7.88 20.48 -22.12
CA ALA A 359 -8.82 19.51 -22.69
C ALA A 359 -9.55 18.69 -21.61
N SER A 360 -9.30 18.95 -20.31
CA SER A 360 -10.05 18.36 -19.19
C SER A 360 -11.52 18.75 -19.14
N PHE A 361 -12.03 19.51 -20.11
CA PHE A 361 -13.44 19.85 -20.27
C PHE A 361 -14.35 18.68 -20.71
N GLY A 362 -13.89 17.44 -20.61
CA GLY A 362 -14.74 16.26 -20.82
C GLY A 362 -15.20 15.99 -22.26
N LEU A 363 -14.76 16.80 -23.22
CA LEU A 363 -15.18 16.68 -24.61
C LEU A 363 -14.62 15.44 -25.30
N ASN A 364 -15.41 14.91 -26.24
CA ASN A 364 -15.09 13.74 -27.04
C ASN A 364 -14.64 14.21 -28.42
N TYR A 365 -13.53 13.64 -28.91
CA TYR A 365 -12.97 13.98 -30.20
C TYR A 365 -12.92 12.74 -31.12
N GLN A 366 -14.02 11.97 -31.20
CA GLN A 366 -14.13 10.80 -32.07
C GLN A 366 -14.08 11.15 -33.58
N ASN A 367 -14.33 12.41 -33.91
CA ASN A 367 -14.16 12.97 -35.26
C ASN A 367 -12.66 13.10 -35.66
N CYS A 368 -11.76 12.92 -34.72
CA CYS A 368 -10.31 13.04 -34.97
C CYS A 368 -9.62 11.72 -34.64
N ARG A 369 -8.99 11.12 -35.63
CA ARG A 369 -8.24 9.87 -35.50
C ARG A 369 -6.73 10.07 -35.31
N ASN A 370 -6.21 11.26 -35.54
CA ASN A 370 -4.78 11.53 -35.45
C ASN A 370 -4.48 12.47 -34.29
N GLN A 371 -3.57 12.06 -33.43
CA GLN A 371 -3.08 12.86 -32.33
C GLN A 371 -1.54 12.92 -32.38
N ILE A 372 -0.97 14.06 -32.02
CA ILE A 372 0.48 14.21 -31.95
C ILE A 372 0.86 14.92 -30.65
N PHE A 373 1.77 14.32 -29.88
CA PHE A 373 2.34 14.88 -28.68
C PHE A 373 3.66 15.56 -29.05
N ALA A 374 3.61 16.89 -29.21
CA ALA A 374 4.79 17.70 -29.54
C ALA A 374 5.83 17.68 -28.40
N SER A 375 5.40 17.39 -27.19
CA SER A 375 6.24 17.12 -26.02
C SER A 375 5.59 16.07 -25.13
N LEU A 376 6.36 15.07 -24.72
CA LEU A 376 5.95 14.10 -23.71
C LEU A 376 6.19 14.68 -22.32
N ASP A 377 5.32 14.38 -21.37
CA ASP A 377 5.49 14.70 -19.95
C ASP A 377 5.74 13.40 -19.16
N PHE A 378 6.27 13.51 -17.96
CA PHE A 378 6.38 12.39 -17.01
C PHE A 378 5.02 11.86 -16.54
N SER A 379 3.93 12.58 -16.84
CA SER A 379 2.56 12.20 -16.47
C SER A 379 1.96 11.22 -17.47
N PHE A 380 2.05 9.92 -17.14
CA PHE A 380 1.35 8.86 -17.87
C PHE A 380 -0.17 9.12 -17.92
N GLU A 381 -0.77 9.50 -16.80
CA GLU A 381 -2.21 9.77 -16.68
C GLU A 381 -2.69 10.83 -17.68
N ALA A 382 -2.01 11.97 -17.74
CA ALA A 382 -2.42 13.05 -18.63
C ALA A 382 -2.37 12.62 -20.10
N THR A 383 -1.30 11.92 -20.50
CA THR A 383 -1.14 11.39 -21.87
C THR A 383 -2.21 10.34 -22.16
N TYR A 384 -2.45 9.42 -21.24
CA TYR A 384 -3.50 8.39 -21.37
C TYR A 384 -4.87 9.01 -21.55
N GLN A 385 -5.25 9.96 -20.70
CA GLN A 385 -6.51 10.70 -20.82
C GLN A 385 -6.61 11.49 -22.13
N GLY A 386 -5.51 12.07 -22.63
CA GLY A 386 -5.45 12.71 -23.93
C GLY A 386 -5.75 11.75 -25.07
N ILE A 387 -5.08 10.61 -25.12
CA ILE A 387 -5.31 9.55 -26.11
C ILE A 387 -6.77 9.12 -26.09
N ARG A 388 -7.34 8.91 -24.91
CA ARG A 388 -8.73 8.45 -24.73
C ARG A 388 -9.80 9.50 -25.08
N ARG A 389 -9.42 10.71 -25.52
CA ARG A 389 -10.36 11.68 -26.10
C ARG A 389 -10.82 11.26 -27.50
N SER A 390 -9.96 10.62 -28.28
CA SER A 390 -10.27 10.06 -29.61
C SER A 390 -10.50 8.54 -29.57
N TYR A 391 -9.66 7.82 -28.82
CA TYR A 391 -9.69 6.36 -28.71
C TYR A 391 -10.64 5.90 -27.61
N ARG A 392 -11.92 5.86 -27.93
CA ARG A 392 -12.99 5.56 -26.98
C ARG A 392 -14.21 4.96 -27.67
N PHE A 393 -15.18 4.48 -26.89
CA PHE A 393 -16.47 3.97 -27.39
C PHE A 393 -17.06 4.87 -28.49
N GLY A 394 -17.46 4.24 -29.59
CA GLY A 394 -17.98 4.93 -30.75
C GLY A 394 -16.95 5.39 -31.79
N GLN A 395 -15.65 5.19 -31.56
CA GLN A 395 -14.62 5.36 -32.60
C GLN A 395 -14.73 4.23 -33.62
N LYS A 396 -14.77 4.60 -34.90
CA LYS A 396 -14.92 3.65 -36.02
C LYS A 396 -13.67 3.47 -36.87
N ASN A 397 -12.71 4.38 -36.70
CA ASN A 397 -11.47 4.41 -37.49
C ASN A 397 -10.26 4.05 -36.64
N GLU A 398 -9.22 3.50 -37.25
CA GLU A 398 -7.92 3.35 -36.62
C GLU A 398 -7.42 4.70 -36.10
N VAL A 399 -6.85 4.69 -34.90
CA VAL A 399 -6.34 5.92 -34.24
C VAL A 399 -4.81 5.90 -34.28
N ASN A 400 -4.22 6.98 -34.80
CA ASN A 400 -2.78 7.16 -34.87
C ASN A 400 -2.32 8.15 -33.79
N ILE A 401 -1.37 7.73 -33.00
CA ILE A 401 -0.77 8.52 -31.91
C ILE A 401 0.68 8.72 -32.23
N HIS A 402 1.08 9.94 -32.55
CA HIS A 402 2.45 10.32 -32.81
C HIS A 402 3.10 10.86 -31.53
N LEU A 403 4.25 10.29 -31.16
CA LEU A 403 5.03 10.69 -29.99
C LEU A 403 6.35 11.27 -30.47
N ILE A 404 6.55 12.57 -30.30
CA ILE A 404 7.82 13.21 -30.63
C ILE A 404 8.81 12.93 -29.50
N THR A 405 9.88 12.19 -29.81
CA THR A 405 10.95 11.82 -28.89
C THR A 405 12.29 12.37 -29.32
N LEU A 406 13.20 12.58 -28.36
CA LEU A 406 14.52 13.14 -28.56
C LEU A 406 15.61 12.22 -27.99
N ASP A 407 16.79 12.22 -28.58
CA ASP A 407 17.98 11.54 -28.07
C ASP A 407 18.33 11.94 -26.62
N THR A 408 18.05 13.19 -26.25
CA THR A 408 18.32 13.76 -24.92
C THR A 408 17.23 13.49 -23.87
N MET A 409 16.14 12.80 -24.24
CA MET A 409 14.95 12.61 -23.39
C MET A 409 14.59 11.13 -23.18
N GLN A 410 15.53 10.21 -23.32
CA GLN A 410 15.29 8.77 -23.21
C GLN A 410 14.74 8.34 -21.83
N ASN A 411 15.14 9.01 -20.75
CA ASN A 411 14.66 8.74 -19.41
C ASN A 411 13.16 9.03 -19.23
N VAL A 412 12.60 10.03 -19.93
CA VAL A 412 11.16 10.32 -19.93
C VAL A 412 10.40 9.20 -20.60
N LYS A 413 10.89 8.74 -21.75
CA LYS A 413 10.34 7.59 -22.47
C LYS A 413 10.35 6.34 -21.58
N THR A 414 11.50 6.00 -21.00
CA THR A 414 11.63 4.83 -20.11
C THR A 414 10.69 4.92 -18.91
N SER A 415 10.56 6.10 -18.29
CA SER A 415 9.61 6.32 -17.18
C SER A 415 8.16 6.13 -17.64
N PHE A 416 7.81 6.62 -18.82
CA PHE A 416 6.48 6.46 -19.39
C PHE A 416 6.16 4.98 -19.66
N GLU A 417 7.07 4.26 -20.33
CA GLU A 417 6.92 2.83 -20.64
C GLU A 417 6.80 1.98 -19.37
N THR A 418 7.57 2.30 -18.33
CA THR A 418 7.51 1.62 -17.03
C THR A 418 6.13 1.81 -16.37
N LYS A 419 5.60 3.04 -16.37
CA LYS A 419 4.27 3.32 -15.82
C LYS A 419 3.15 2.67 -16.63
N GLN A 420 3.27 2.65 -17.94
CA GLN A 420 2.34 1.96 -18.82
C GLN A 420 2.31 0.45 -18.56
N ALA A 421 3.47 -0.17 -18.46
CA ALA A 421 3.59 -1.60 -18.16
C ALA A 421 2.98 -1.93 -16.79
N ALA A 422 3.26 -1.11 -15.77
CA ALA A 422 2.68 -1.26 -14.44
C ALA A 422 1.15 -1.12 -14.44
N PHE A 423 0.61 -0.19 -15.22
CA PHE A 423 -0.83 0.00 -15.37
C PHE A 423 -1.51 -1.21 -16.05
N ILE A 424 -0.92 -1.74 -17.12
CA ILE A 424 -1.42 -2.94 -17.82
C ILE A 424 -1.40 -4.16 -16.87
N GLU A 425 -0.32 -4.34 -16.12
CA GLU A 425 -0.18 -5.43 -15.15
C GLU A 425 -1.21 -5.30 -14.01
N MET A 426 -1.49 -4.08 -13.56
CA MET A 426 -2.53 -3.80 -12.58
C MET A 426 -3.92 -4.20 -13.11
N GLN A 427 -4.27 -3.80 -14.32
CA GLN A 427 -5.54 -4.16 -14.96
C GLN A 427 -5.70 -5.68 -15.05
N LYS A 428 -4.67 -6.37 -15.53
CA LYS A 428 -4.66 -7.84 -15.64
C LYS A 428 -4.86 -8.51 -14.29
N SER A 429 -4.06 -8.14 -13.30
CA SER A 429 -4.13 -8.71 -11.95
C SER A 429 -5.50 -8.50 -11.30
N MET A 430 -6.09 -7.33 -11.50
CA MET A 430 -7.40 -7.00 -10.97
C MET A 430 -8.52 -7.77 -11.68
N THR A 431 -8.46 -7.92 -13.00
CA THR A 431 -9.42 -8.74 -13.79
C THR A 431 -9.39 -10.20 -13.33
N GLU A 432 -8.18 -10.76 -13.12
CA GLU A 432 -8.03 -12.12 -12.59
C GLU A 432 -8.63 -12.26 -11.18
N ALA A 433 -8.41 -11.27 -10.30
CA ALA A 433 -8.94 -11.25 -8.94
C ALA A 433 -10.48 -11.14 -8.92
N MET A 434 -11.05 -10.25 -9.75
CA MET A 434 -12.52 -10.12 -9.88
C MET A 434 -13.15 -11.43 -10.33
N ASN A 435 -12.58 -12.10 -11.32
CA ASN A 435 -13.09 -13.38 -11.82
C ASN A 435 -13.01 -14.49 -10.75
N ARG A 436 -11.98 -14.51 -9.91
CA ARG A 436 -11.92 -15.40 -8.74
C ARG A 436 -13.03 -15.09 -7.73
N ASN A 437 -13.25 -13.83 -7.39
CA ASN A 437 -14.25 -13.42 -6.41
C ASN A 437 -15.71 -13.59 -6.89
N ILE A 438 -15.97 -13.43 -8.20
CA ILE A 438 -17.29 -13.68 -8.77
C ILE A 438 -17.62 -15.20 -8.72
N ASN A 439 -16.62 -16.05 -8.92
CA ASN A 439 -16.79 -17.51 -9.01
C ASN A 439 -16.60 -18.25 -7.68
N ASN A 440 -15.94 -17.64 -6.67
CA ASN A 440 -15.67 -18.27 -5.38
C ASN A 440 -16.15 -17.37 -4.24
N LYS A 441 -17.04 -17.89 -3.40
CA LYS A 441 -17.13 -17.43 -2.00
C LYS A 441 -15.79 -17.79 -1.36
N ILE A 442 -15.04 -16.80 -0.90
CA ILE A 442 -13.75 -16.98 -0.22
C ILE A 442 -13.94 -18.00 0.89
N LYS A 443 -13.46 -19.22 0.70
CA LYS A 443 -13.35 -20.21 1.77
C LYS A 443 -12.12 -19.85 2.58
N LEU A 444 -12.30 -19.49 3.84
CA LEU A 444 -11.24 -19.53 4.85
C LEU A 444 -10.63 -20.93 4.84
N THR A 445 -9.44 -21.05 4.28
CA THR A 445 -8.70 -22.30 4.31
C THR A 445 -8.16 -22.45 5.73
N LYS A 446 -8.74 -23.38 6.51
CA LYS A 446 -8.12 -23.85 7.74
C LYS A 446 -6.74 -24.38 7.36
N MET A 447 -5.68 -23.81 7.92
CA MET A 447 -4.34 -24.28 7.70
C MET A 447 -4.22 -25.70 8.31
N GLU A 448 -4.12 -26.73 7.47
CA GLU A 448 -3.72 -28.06 7.92
C GLU A 448 -2.23 -28.01 8.26
N VAL A 449 -1.91 -28.27 9.52
CA VAL A 449 -0.55 -28.24 10.07
C VAL A 449 0.09 -29.61 9.81
N ASP A 450 0.85 -29.72 8.73
CA ASP A 450 1.50 -30.99 8.40
C ASP A 450 3.04 -30.97 8.40
N ASN A 451 3.69 -29.82 8.65
CA ASN A 451 5.13 -29.75 8.65
C ASN A 451 5.70 -29.68 10.08
N VAL A 452 6.18 -30.83 10.57
CA VAL A 452 6.84 -30.98 11.86
C VAL A 452 8.23 -31.56 11.63
N TYR A 453 9.26 -30.91 12.17
CA TYR A 453 10.57 -31.54 12.34
C TYR A 453 10.72 -31.96 13.80
N LYS A 454 10.92 -33.25 14.04
CA LYS A 454 11.07 -33.81 15.37
C LYS A 454 12.32 -34.69 15.44
N SER A 455 13.12 -34.47 16.47
CA SER A 455 14.26 -35.31 16.82
C SER A 455 14.20 -35.70 18.31
N LYS A 456 15.24 -36.34 18.84
CA LYS A 456 15.36 -36.58 20.27
C LYS A 456 15.59 -35.27 21.10
N ASP A 457 16.19 -34.25 20.46
CA ASP A 457 16.68 -33.05 21.09
C ASP A 457 15.75 -31.84 20.87
N CYS A 458 14.82 -31.90 19.90
CA CYS A 458 13.90 -30.81 19.61
C CYS A 458 12.64 -31.22 18.86
N GLU A 459 11.63 -30.34 18.93
CA GLU A 459 10.44 -30.36 18.08
C GLU A 459 10.11 -28.97 17.57
N ILE A 460 10.16 -28.75 16.26
CA ILE A 460 9.79 -27.49 15.64
C ILE A 460 8.64 -27.71 14.66
N ARG A 461 7.68 -26.77 14.63
CA ARG A 461 6.44 -26.91 13.86
C ARG A 461 6.18 -25.66 13.04
N LEU A 462 5.69 -25.87 11.79
CA LEU A 462 5.21 -24.79 10.94
C LEU A 462 3.74 -24.49 11.26
N GLY A 463 3.43 -23.26 11.63
CA GLY A 463 2.06 -22.80 11.84
C GLY A 463 1.95 -21.68 12.89
N ASP A 464 0.71 -21.31 13.20
CA ASP A 464 0.41 -20.28 14.17
C ASP A 464 0.75 -20.72 15.62
N CYS A 465 1.51 -19.90 16.31
CA CYS A 465 1.98 -20.18 17.65
C CYS A 465 0.84 -20.31 18.69
N VAL A 466 -0.27 -19.56 18.54
CA VAL A 466 -1.42 -19.63 19.45
C VAL A 466 -2.17 -20.96 19.28
N GLN A 467 -2.22 -21.49 18.07
CA GLN A 467 -2.83 -22.79 17.79
C GLN A 467 -1.89 -23.94 18.18
N LEU A 468 -0.60 -23.85 17.81
CA LEU A 468 0.36 -24.93 18.01
C LEU A 468 0.70 -25.17 19.48
N ILE A 469 0.74 -24.13 20.30
CA ILE A 469 1.01 -24.23 21.74
C ILE A 469 -0.07 -25.03 22.48
N GLN A 470 -1.29 -25.16 21.94
CA GLN A 470 -2.35 -25.98 22.49
C GLN A 470 -1.95 -27.47 22.59
N ASN A 471 -1.04 -27.91 21.71
CA ASN A 471 -0.53 -29.28 21.69
C ASN A 471 0.61 -29.51 22.71
N VAL A 472 1.09 -28.45 23.37
CA VAL A 472 2.08 -28.58 24.44
C VAL A 472 1.36 -28.86 25.76
N PRO A 473 1.76 -29.91 26.50
CA PRO A 473 1.09 -30.25 27.76
C PRO A 473 1.21 -29.13 28.80
N ASP A 474 0.25 -29.06 29.71
CA ASP A 474 0.30 -28.18 30.86
C ASP A 474 1.53 -28.47 31.69
N GLU A 475 2.18 -27.41 32.23
CA GLU A 475 3.34 -27.54 33.11
C GLU A 475 4.42 -28.50 32.61
N SER A 476 4.83 -28.34 31.33
CA SER A 476 5.83 -29.18 30.67
C SER A 476 7.07 -28.42 30.19
N VAL A 477 7.05 -27.09 30.28
CA VAL A 477 8.12 -26.20 29.81
C VAL A 477 8.92 -25.66 30.99
N GLY A 478 10.24 -25.83 30.98
CA GLY A 478 11.13 -25.35 32.03
C GLY A 478 11.52 -23.87 31.87
N PHE A 479 11.59 -23.38 30.62
CA PHE A 479 11.95 -22.01 30.33
C PHE A 479 11.40 -21.58 28.97
N SER A 480 11.06 -20.30 28.81
CA SER A 480 10.75 -19.76 27.51
C SER A 480 11.55 -18.49 27.24
N ILE A 481 12.09 -18.36 26.04
CA ILE A 481 12.79 -17.16 25.58
C ILE A 481 12.45 -16.85 24.13
N PHE A 482 12.17 -15.58 23.84
CA PHE A 482 11.84 -15.14 22.49
C PHE A 482 11.89 -13.63 22.32
N SER A 483 11.90 -13.19 21.06
CA SER A 483 11.66 -11.80 20.66
C SER A 483 10.33 -11.74 19.89
N PRO A 484 9.30 -11.05 20.42
CA PRO A 484 8.02 -10.93 19.71
C PRO A 484 8.16 -10.05 18.46
N PRO A 485 7.28 -10.13 17.48
CA PRO A 485 7.16 -9.11 16.44
C PRO A 485 7.01 -7.72 17.04
N PHE A 486 7.65 -6.71 16.44
CA PHE A 486 7.58 -5.32 16.93
C PHE A 486 6.34 -4.59 16.37
N ALA A 487 5.16 -5.19 16.49
CA ALA A 487 3.89 -4.66 16.02
C ALA A 487 3.98 -4.11 14.57
N GLU A 488 3.64 -2.84 14.33
CA GLU A 488 3.60 -2.21 13.01
C GLU A 488 4.97 -2.05 12.30
N LEU A 489 6.10 -2.35 12.97
CA LEU A 489 7.42 -2.10 12.37
C LEU A 489 7.79 -3.10 11.28
N TYR A 490 7.39 -4.35 11.42
CA TYR A 490 7.74 -5.41 10.47
C TYR A 490 6.60 -6.42 10.36
N THR A 491 6.09 -6.60 9.15
CA THR A 491 5.20 -7.69 8.80
C THR A 491 6.02 -8.83 8.19
N TYR A 492 5.90 -10.01 8.73
CA TYR A 492 6.72 -11.18 8.31
C TYR A 492 5.99 -12.07 7.31
N SER A 493 4.66 -12.05 7.29
CA SER A 493 3.82 -12.80 6.35
C SER A 493 2.52 -12.04 6.07
N ASP A 494 1.76 -12.50 5.08
CA ASP A 494 0.43 -12.02 4.71
C ASP A 494 -0.71 -12.67 5.51
N LYS A 495 -0.37 -13.59 6.41
CA LYS A 495 -1.35 -14.35 7.17
C LYS A 495 -1.98 -13.50 8.27
N LEU A 496 -3.26 -13.75 8.53
CA LEU A 496 -4.02 -13.07 9.61
C LEU A 496 -3.47 -13.39 11.00
N GLU A 497 -2.90 -14.58 11.15
CA GLU A 497 -2.26 -15.09 12.36
C GLU A 497 -0.93 -14.39 12.64
N ASP A 498 -0.33 -13.70 11.67
CA ASP A 498 0.86 -12.90 11.88
C ASP A 498 0.55 -11.71 12.78
N MET A 499 1.08 -11.71 14.00
CA MET A 499 0.89 -10.61 14.93
C MET A 499 1.52 -9.29 14.42
N GLY A 500 2.54 -9.37 13.53
CA GLY A 500 3.10 -8.22 12.83
C GLY A 500 2.13 -7.56 11.82
N ASN A 501 1.05 -8.25 11.44
CA ASN A 501 -0.05 -7.74 10.60
C ASN A 501 -1.17 -7.10 11.43
N SER A 502 -0.88 -6.48 12.56
CA SER A 502 -1.88 -5.78 13.36
C SER A 502 -2.05 -4.34 12.91
N LYS A 503 -3.30 -3.86 12.90
CA LYS A 503 -3.65 -2.48 12.50
C LYS A 503 -3.14 -1.42 13.47
N ASP A 504 -3.10 -1.78 14.75
CA ASP A 504 -2.64 -0.93 15.84
C ASP A 504 -2.07 -1.77 17.00
N TYR A 505 -1.49 -1.11 18.00
CA TYR A 505 -0.93 -1.77 19.18
C TYR A 505 -1.99 -2.47 20.04
N LYS A 506 -3.23 -2.00 20.05
CA LYS A 506 -4.33 -2.62 20.79
C LYS A 506 -4.68 -3.99 20.22
N GLU A 507 -4.76 -4.08 18.89
CA GLU A 507 -4.99 -5.35 18.20
C GLU A 507 -3.81 -6.30 18.39
N PHE A 508 -2.56 -5.80 18.26
CA PHE A 508 -1.37 -6.59 18.53
C PHE A 508 -1.40 -7.20 19.93
N PHE A 509 -1.60 -6.39 20.97
CA PHE A 509 -1.63 -6.89 22.35
C PHE A 509 -2.84 -7.75 22.67
N THR A 510 -3.96 -7.59 21.96
CA THR A 510 -5.09 -8.53 22.04
C THR A 510 -4.69 -9.92 21.54
N ALA A 511 -4.04 -10.00 20.37
CA ALA A 511 -3.51 -11.25 19.83
C ALA A 511 -2.43 -11.84 20.75
N PHE A 512 -1.50 -11.01 21.20
CA PHE A 512 -0.37 -11.41 22.05
C PHE A 512 -0.83 -11.98 23.41
N LYS A 513 -1.90 -11.45 23.99
CA LYS A 513 -2.46 -11.95 25.25
C LYS A 513 -3.01 -13.39 25.14
N PHE A 514 -3.49 -13.82 23.97
CA PHE A 514 -3.86 -15.23 23.77
C PHE A 514 -2.63 -16.13 23.94
N LEU A 515 -1.49 -15.75 23.34
CA LEU A 515 -0.24 -16.47 23.50
C LEU A 515 0.28 -16.44 24.94
N VAL A 516 0.26 -15.28 25.61
CA VAL A 516 0.77 -15.13 27.00
C VAL A 516 -0.01 -16.02 27.96
N LYS A 517 -1.34 -16.16 27.79
CA LYS A 517 -2.18 -17.09 28.59
C LYS A 517 -1.73 -18.55 28.42
N GLU A 518 -1.39 -18.96 27.21
CA GLU A 518 -0.93 -20.31 26.94
C GLU A 518 0.50 -20.53 27.44
N LEU A 519 1.39 -19.53 27.35
CA LEU A 519 2.72 -19.58 27.99
C LEU A 519 2.59 -19.79 29.50
N TYR A 520 1.63 -19.13 30.17
CA TYR A 520 1.36 -19.35 31.59
C TYR A 520 0.91 -20.79 31.88
N ARG A 521 0.08 -21.38 31.03
CA ARG A 521 -0.40 -22.75 31.16
C ARG A 521 0.72 -23.79 31.03
N VAL A 522 1.55 -23.67 29.99
CA VAL A 522 2.57 -24.69 29.68
C VAL A 522 3.81 -24.59 30.52
N LEU A 523 4.10 -23.42 31.11
CA LEU A 523 5.29 -23.22 31.93
C LEU A 523 5.11 -23.91 33.30
N TRP A 524 6.15 -24.57 33.81
CA TRP A 524 6.19 -25.07 35.17
C TRP A 524 6.01 -23.94 36.21
N SER A 525 5.35 -24.24 37.31
CA SER A 525 5.28 -23.31 38.44
C SER A 525 6.69 -22.97 38.95
N GLY A 526 6.93 -21.70 39.28
CA GLY A 526 8.24 -21.20 39.73
C GLY A 526 9.29 -21.00 38.62
N ARG A 527 8.91 -21.12 37.35
CA ARG A 527 9.83 -20.94 36.22
C ARG A 527 9.61 -19.62 35.48
N ASN A 528 10.54 -19.27 34.62
CA ASN A 528 10.67 -17.96 33.99
C ASN A 528 10.38 -17.97 32.49
N VAL A 529 9.87 -16.83 32.03
CA VAL A 529 9.82 -16.42 30.61
C VAL A 529 10.69 -15.19 30.43
N ALA A 530 11.54 -15.17 29.43
CA ALA A 530 12.35 -14.04 29.05
C ALA A 530 11.92 -13.48 27.69
N VAL A 531 11.55 -12.21 27.64
CA VAL A 531 11.10 -11.54 26.41
C VAL A 531 12.09 -10.45 26.03
N HIS A 532 12.71 -10.61 24.86
CA HIS A 532 13.61 -9.60 24.32
C HIS A 532 12.80 -8.56 23.55
N CYS A 533 12.98 -7.29 23.89
CA CYS A 533 12.27 -6.18 23.23
C CYS A 533 13.08 -4.88 23.30
N MET A 534 12.56 -3.83 22.67
CA MET A 534 13.05 -2.46 22.78
C MET A 534 11.86 -1.48 22.70
N ASP A 535 12.04 -0.26 23.20
CA ASP A 535 11.09 0.80 22.98
C ASP A 535 11.18 1.33 21.55
N LEU A 536 10.05 1.75 20.99
CA LEU A 536 9.94 2.01 19.57
C LEU A 536 10.00 3.51 19.25
N PRO A 537 10.82 3.96 18.29
CA PRO A 537 10.89 5.36 17.94
C PRO A 537 9.64 5.82 17.21
N ILE A 538 9.04 6.92 17.67
CA ILE A 538 7.92 7.62 17.03
C ILE A 538 8.48 8.55 15.96
N GLN A 539 7.92 8.47 14.75
CA GLN A 539 8.31 9.28 13.61
C GLN A 539 7.35 10.45 13.41
N LYS A 540 7.90 11.67 13.30
CA LYS A 540 7.10 12.89 13.11
C LYS A 540 6.18 12.83 11.88
N GLY A 541 6.59 12.14 10.84
CA GLY A 541 5.79 11.99 9.61
C GLY A 541 4.55 11.11 9.76
N LYS A 542 4.53 10.22 10.76
CA LYS A 542 3.40 9.31 11.02
C LYS A 542 2.47 9.84 12.12
N GLU A 543 3.04 10.32 13.21
CA GLU A 543 2.28 10.64 14.43
C GLU A 543 2.35 12.15 14.81
N GLY A 544 2.96 12.98 13.97
CA GLY A 544 3.02 14.43 14.18
C GLY A 544 4.07 14.91 15.19
N TYR A 545 4.68 14.02 16.00
CA TYR A 545 5.70 14.34 17.01
C TYR A 545 6.86 13.35 16.99
N ILE A 546 7.95 13.69 17.69
CA ILE A 546 9.11 12.82 17.89
C ILE A 546 9.10 12.34 19.33
N GLY A 547 9.22 11.02 19.56
CA GLY A 547 9.23 10.44 20.89
C GLY A 547 9.60 8.96 20.88
N LEU A 548 9.38 8.29 21.99
CA LEU A 548 9.46 6.85 22.13
C LEU A 548 8.12 6.30 22.58
N ARG A 549 7.75 5.16 22.05
CA ARG A 549 6.63 4.36 22.50
C ARG A 549 7.13 3.33 23.49
N ASP A 550 6.57 3.32 24.66
CA ASP A 550 6.91 2.38 25.75
C ASP A 550 6.37 0.97 25.43
N PHE A 551 7.03 0.30 24.47
CA PHE A 551 6.66 -1.07 24.09
C PHE A 551 7.01 -2.07 25.19
N SER A 552 8.11 -1.84 25.91
CA SER A 552 8.53 -2.65 27.05
C SER A 552 7.51 -2.60 28.21
N GLY A 553 6.94 -1.41 28.49
CA GLY A 553 5.86 -1.26 29.47
C GLY A 553 4.56 -1.98 29.07
N MET A 554 4.19 -1.92 27.79
CA MET A 554 3.03 -2.63 27.29
C MET A 554 3.19 -4.17 27.36
N ILE A 555 4.39 -4.72 27.14
CA ILE A 555 4.69 -6.14 27.36
C ILE A 555 4.55 -6.47 28.85
N LEU A 556 5.09 -5.64 29.74
CA LEU A 556 4.97 -5.82 31.19
C LEU A 556 3.50 -5.93 31.63
N GLU A 557 2.65 -5.01 31.15
CA GLU A 557 1.22 -5.01 31.44
C GLU A 557 0.55 -6.30 30.93
N ALA A 558 0.85 -6.73 29.70
CA ALA A 558 0.25 -7.94 29.12
C ALA A 558 0.58 -9.21 29.91
N PHE A 559 1.80 -9.34 30.46
CA PHE A 559 2.18 -10.47 31.28
C PHE A 559 1.57 -10.41 32.67
N GLN A 560 1.56 -9.23 33.32
CA GLN A 560 0.95 -9.06 34.65
C GLN A 560 -0.56 -9.30 34.67
N GLU A 561 -1.28 -8.88 33.62
CA GLU A 561 -2.72 -9.15 33.50
C GLU A 561 -3.05 -10.65 33.44
N VAL A 562 -2.15 -11.49 32.95
CA VAL A 562 -2.30 -12.94 32.91
C VAL A 562 -1.94 -13.61 34.24
N GLY A 563 -1.20 -12.92 35.12
CA GLY A 563 -0.81 -13.42 36.44
C GLY A 563 0.67 -13.72 36.61
N PHE A 564 1.52 -13.36 35.62
CA PHE A 564 2.95 -13.45 35.81
C PHE A 564 3.46 -12.38 36.78
N VAL A 565 4.48 -12.73 37.56
CA VAL A 565 5.21 -11.79 38.40
C VAL A 565 6.34 -11.17 37.61
N TYR A 566 6.46 -9.86 37.63
CA TYR A 566 7.61 -9.18 37.05
C TYR A 566 8.87 -9.48 37.87
N HIS A 567 9.80 -10.24 37.30
CA HIS A 567 10.99 -10.73 38.01
C HIS A 567 12.15 -9.75 37.91
N SER A 568 12.54 -9.38 36.67
CA SER A 568 13.68 -8.49 36.43
C SER A 568 13.71 -7.96 35.00
N ARG A 569 14.56 -6.97 34.77
CA ARG A 569 14.88 -6.45 33.44
C ARG A 569 16.38 -6.26 33.31
N VAL A 570 16.96 -6.83 32.28
CA VAL A 570 18.35 -6.58 31.89
C VAL A 570 18.36 -5.58 30.74
N THR A 571 19.20 -4.56 30.83
CA THR A 571 19.44 -3.62 29.74
C THR A 571 20.64 -4.09 28.91
N ILE A 572 20.43 -4.32 27.63
CA ILE A 572 21.47 -4.71 26.67
C ILE A 572 21.95 -3.44 25.96
N TRP A 573 23.23 -3.08 26.22
CA TRP A 573 23.82 -1.87 25.66
C TRP A 573 24.00 -1.98 24.15
N LYS A 574 23.71 -0.89 23.43
CA LYS A 574 23.97 -0.73 22.01
C LYS A 574 24.83 0.48 21.72
N ASN A 575 25.75 0.35 20.76
CA ASN A 575 26.55 1.48 20.32
C ASN A 575 25.67 2.55 19.64
N PRO A 576 25.60 3.79 20.18
CA PRO A 576 24.72 4.83 19.66
C PRO A 576 25.08 5.27 18.24
N VAL A 577 26.35 5.12 17.81
CA VAL A 577 26.75 5.44 16.43
C VAL A 577 26.18 4.42 15.46
N THR A 578 26.24 3.13 15.79
CA THR A 578 25.65 2.05 14.98
C THR A 578 24.13 2.19 14.92
N GLU A 579 23.49 2.49 16.04
CA GLU A 579 22.05 2.76 16.09
C GLU A 579 21.67 3.97 15.20
N MET A 580 22.43 5.06 15.30
CA MET A 580 22.21 6.24 14.49
C MET A 580 22.29 5.95 12.97
N GLN A 581 23.31 5.19 12.56
CA GLN A 581 23.49 4.79 11.16
C GLN A 581 22.34 3.91 10.66
N ARG A 582 21.87 3.00 11.51
CA ARG A 582 20.82 2.04 11.19
C ARG A 582 19.42 2.70 11.16
N THR A 583 19.10 3.55 12.14
CA THR A 583 17.78 4.15 12.29
C THR A 583 17.64 5.50 11.61
N LYS A 584 18.77 6.16 11.26
CA LYS A 584 18.83 7.55 10.76
C LYS A 584 18.04 8.54 11.63
N ALA A 585 17.92 8.23 12.93
CA ALA A 585 17.09 8.98 13.87
C ALA A 585 17.67 10.37 14.14
N LEU A 586 16.92 11.41 13.82
CA LEU A 586 17.34 12.81 13.94
C LEU A 586 17.85 13.17 15.35
N GLY A 587 17.24 12.61 16.40
CA GLY A 587 17.62 12.87 17.80
C GLY A 587 19.00 12.37 18.20
N LEU A 588 19.61 11.43 17.46
CA LEU A 588 20.98 10.92 17.74
C LEU A 588 22.09 11.64 16.96
N LEU A 589 21.75 12.54 16.04
CA LEU A 589 22.76 13.24 15.24
C LEU A 589 23.50 14.29 16.09
N HIS A 590 24.84 14.26 16.12
CA HIS A 590 25.65 15.26 16.81
C HIS A 590 25.32 16.70 16.42
N LYS A 591 24.95 16.95 15.14
CA LYS A 591 24.51 18.28 14.69
C LYS A 591 23.21 18.75 15.38
N GLN A 592 22.37 17.83 15.87
CA GLN A 592 21.13 18.17 16.57
C GLN A 592 21.41 18.77 17.95
N VAL A 593 22.42 18.25 18.65
CA VAL A 593 22.86 18.81 19.94
C VAL A 593 23.26 20.28 19.80
N LYS A 594 23.92 20.62 18.66
CA LYS A 594 24.34 22.01 18.38
C LYS A 594 23.18 22.90 17.94
N LYS A 595 22.12 22.33 17.36
CA LYS A 595 20.97 23.09 16.86
C LYS A 595 19.92 23.30 17.95
N ASP A 596 19.56 22.23 18.64
CA ASP A 596 18.59 22.22 19.73
C ASP A 596 18.82 20.94 20.55
N ALA A 597 19.52 21.09 21.69
CA ALA A 597 19.85 19.97 22.55
C ALA A 597 18.62 19.34 23.23
N ALA A 598 17.53 20.09 23.39
CA ALA A 598 16.29 19.59 23.98
C ALA A 598 15.60 18.52 23.08
N MET A 599 15.89 18.52 21.78
CA MET A 599 15.41 17.49 20.84
C MET A 599 16.37 16.30 20.75
N SER A 600 17.50 16.31 21.43
CA SER A 600 18.43 15.20 21.43
C SER A 600 17.94 14.11 22.36
N ARG A 601 18.11 12.84 21.94
CA ARG A 601 17.84 11.67 22.77
C ARG A 601 19.06 10.76 22.87
N VAL A 602 19.07 9.93 23.89
CA VAL A 602 20.03 8.83 24.03
C VAL A 602 19.71 7.69 23.06
N GLY A 603 20.66 6.80 22.81
CA GLY A 603 20.43 5.55 22.10
C GLY A 603 19.36 4.70 22.78
N ILE A 604 18.64 3.89 22.02
CA ILE A 604 17.63 2.96 22.54
C ILE A 604 18.33 1.63 22.81
N PRO A 605 18.40 1.17 24.07
CA PRO A 605 18.94 -0.16 24.38
C PRO A 605 17.90 -1.24 24.01
N ASP A 606 18.35 -2.50 23.96
CA ASP A 606 17.42 -3.62 24.06
C ASP A 606 17.19 -3.96 25.53
N TYR A 607 16.03 -4.58 25.79
CA TYR A 607 15.67 -5.09 27.11
C TYR A 607 15.42 -6.60 27.01
N LEU A 608 15.90 -7.33 28.03
CA LEU A 608 15.45 -8.69 28.30
C LEU A 608 14.55 -8.61 29.53
N MET A 609 13.23 -8.66 29.29
CA MET A 609 12.18 -8.60 30.31
C MET A 609 11.94 -10.02 30.82
N VAL A 610 12.06 -10.23 32.14
CA VAL A 610 11.90 -11.56 32.74
C VAL A 610 10.66 -11.59 33.62
N PHE A 611 9.84 -12.58 33.38
CA PHE A 611 8.59 -12.83 34.09
C PHE A 611 8.62 -14.22 34.71
N ARG A 612 8.05 -14.38 35.93
CA ARG A 612 8.03 -15.63 36.64
C ARG A 612 6.59 -16.08 36.87
N LYS A 613 6.30 -17.35 36.61
CA LYS A 613 5.06 -17.99 37.07
C LYS A 613 5.18 -18.25 38.56
N GLU A 614 4.15 -17.90 39.35
CA GLU A 614 4.13 -18.15 40.78
C GLU A 614 4.20 -19.65 41.13
N GLY A 615 4.65 -19.94 42.32
CA GLY A 615 4.80 -21.29 42.82
C GLY A 615 6.24 -21.79 42.90
N GLU A 616 6.40 -23.05 43.23
CA GLU A 616 7.70 -23.75 43.35
C GLU A 616 7.66 -25.02 42.48
N HIS A 617 8.82 -25.40 41.97
CA HIS A 617 8.99 -26.63 41.20
C HIS A 617 9.91 -27.59 41.96
N GLU A 618 9.60 -28.90 41.92
CA GLU A 618 10.36 -29.94 42.63
C GLU A 618 11.85 -29.95 42.28
N HIS A 619 12.20 -29.56 41.05
CA HIS A 619 13.57 -29.45 40.60
C HIS A 619 13.96 -27.97 40.44
N PRO A 620 14.64 -27.36 41.44
CA PRO A 620 15.12 -25.98 41.33
C PRO A 620 16.15 -25.85 40.20
N VAL A 621 16.25 -24.65 39.63
CA VAL A 621 17.32 -24.34 38.66
C VAL A 621 18.62 -24.18 39.45
N ARG A 622 19.63 -24.98 39.05
CA ARG A 622 20.99 -24.92 39.64
C ARG A 622 21.94 -24.42 38.57
N CYS A 623 22.51 -23.27 38.82
CA CYS A 623 23.48 -22.63 37.93
C CYS A 623 24.86 -22.71 38.57
N ASP A 624 25.72 -23.62 38.07
CA ASP A 624 27.10 -23.79 38.53
C ASP A 624 28.03 -22.99 37.60
N ILE A 625 28.16 -21.70 37.89
CA ILE A 625 29.06 -20.77 37.20
C ILE A 625 30.05 -20.16 38.15
N SER A 626 31.23 -19.76 37.64
CA SER A 626 32.24 -19.09 38.42
C SER A 626 31.72 -17.74 38.95
N VAL A 627 32.31 -17.27 40.07
CA VAL A 627 31.98 -15.94 40.63
C VAL A 627 32.17 -14.82 39.61
N ASP A 628 33.23 -14.90 38.80
CA ASP A 628 33.50 -13.91 37.76
C ASP A 628 32.42 -13.91 36.65
N THR A 629 31.95 -15.09 36.28
CA THR A 629 30.86 -15.23 35.34
C THR A 629 29.54 -14.73 35.93
N TRP A 630 29.28 -15.09 37.20
CA TRP A 630 28.11 -14.62 37.92
C TRP A 630 28.06 -13.10 38.01
N GLN A 631 29.18 -12.41 38.34
CA GLN A 631 29.26 -10.95 38.41
C GLN A 631 28.83 -10.29 37.06
N LYS A 632 29.27 -10.87 35.94
CA LYS A 632 28.87 -10.41 34.59
C LYS A 632 27.38 -10.61 34.31
N TYR A 633 26.85 -11.79 34.66
CA TYR A 633 25.49 -12.17 34.36
C TYR A 633 24.46 -11.51 35.30
N ALA A 634 24.85 -11.26 36.54
CA ALA A 634 24.03 -10.54 37.53
C ALA A 634 23.99 -9.01 37.30
N SER A 635 24.82 -8.48 36.40
CA SER A 635 24.78 -7.05 36.05
C SER A 635 23.44 -6.65 35.46
N PRO A 636 22.81 -5.55 35.91
CA PRO A 636 21.56 -5.06 35.31
C PRO A 636 21.77 -4.49 33.92
N VAL A 637 23.00 -4.30 33.48
CA VAL A 637 23.39 -3.84 32.14
C VAL A 637 24.42 -4.79 31.56
N TRP A 638 24.10 -5.43 30.47
CA TRP A 638 25.03 -6.25 29.69
C TRP A 638 25.69 -5.41 28.60
N MET A 639 26.95 -5.08 28.77
CA MET A 639 27.70 -4.20 27.85
C MET A 639 28.58 -4.98 26.87
N ASP A 640 28.73 -6.28 27.06
CA ASP A 640 29.63 -7.16 26.34
C ASP A 640 28.93 -8.17 25.43
N ILE A 641 27.67 -7.94 25.11
CA ILE A 641 26.95 -8.73 24.10
C ILE A 641 27.44 -8.35 22.70
N ASP A 642 27.93 -9.32 21.96
CA ASP A 642 28.27 -9.13 20.54
C ASP A 642 27.02 -9.15 19.69
N TYR A 643 26.62 -7.97 19.22
CA TYR A 643 25.43 -7.80 18.37
C TYR A 643 25.55 -8.49 17.00
N SER A 644 26.79 -8.88 16.59
CA SER A 644 27.03 -9.61 15.34
C SER A 644 26.98 -11.13 15.51
N ASN A 645 27.04 -11.63 16.76
CA ASN A 645 26.94 -13.06 17.04
C ASN A 645 25.49 -13.56 16.94
N THR A 646 25.03 -13.71 15.69
CA THR A 646 23.69 -14.18 15.33
C THR A 646 23.77 -15.27 14.27
N LEU A 647 22.72 -16.07 14.14
CA LEU A 647 22.58 -16.94 12.97
C LEU A 647 22.44 -16.11 11.68
N ASN A 648 22.85 -16.66 10.54
CA ASN A 648 22.82 -15.94 9.27
C ASN A 648 21.40 -15.78 8.72
N GLY A 649 20.73 -14.69 9.07
CA GLY A 649 19.39 -14.36 8.65
C GLY A 649 19.21 -14.19 7.13
N ALA A 650 20.29 -13.92 6.37
CA ALA A 650 20.19 -13.75 4.93
C ALA A 650 19.76 -15.03 4.18
N LYS A 651 20.00 -16.20 4.76
CA LYS A 651 19.66 -17.50 4.16
C LYS A 651 18.18 -17.86 4.23
N GLY A 652 17.41 -17.28 5.17
CA GLY A 652 15.97 -17.51 5.32
C GLY A 652 15.08 -16.59 4.49
N ARG A 653 15.65 -15.67 3.72
CA ARG A 653 14.92 -14.64 2.98
C ARG A 653 14.33 -15.19 1.67
N ASP A 654 13.07 -14.83 1.40
CA ASP A 654 12.44 -15.02 0.10
C ASP A 654 12.77 -13.83 -0.80
N GLY A 655 13.85 -13.94 -1.59
CA GLY A 655 14.27 -12.87 -2.50
C GLY A 655 14.75 -11.60 -1.79
N ASN A 656 14.41 -10.43 -2.33
CA ASN A 656 14.78 -9.11 -1.79
C ASN A 656 13.75 -8.51 -0.80
N ASP A 657 12.68 -9.23 -0.46
CA ASP A 657 11.52 -8.67 0.23
C ASP A 657 11.76 -8.40 1.73
N GLU A 658 12.74 -9.05 2.34
CA GLU A 658 12.96 -8.96 3.77
C GLU A 658 14.41 -8.63 4.10
N LYS A 659 14.72 -7.35 4.17
CA LYS A 659 16.08 -6.89 4.55
C LYS A 659 16.32 -6.88 6.06
N HIS A 660 15.32 -7.16 6.90
CA HIS A 660 15.36 -6.91 8.34
C HIS A 660 15.05 -8.13 9.23
N ILE A 661 15.53 -9.33 8.85
CA ILE A 661 15.62 -10.39 9.84
C ILE A 661 16.72 -10.02 10.83
N CYS A 662 16.34 -9.78 12.08
CA CYS A 662 17.27 -9.57 13.18
C CYS A 662 17.14 -10.76 14.14
N PRO A 663 17.87 -11.86 13.91
CA PRO A 663 17.90 -12.96 14.85
C PRO A 663 18.41 -12.46 16.21
N LEU A 664 17.87 -13.03 17.30
CA LEU A 664 18.37 -12.71 18.64
C LEU A 664 19.83 -13.17 18.79
N GLN A 665 20.65 -12.38 19.49
CA GLN A 665 22.06 -12.67 19.69
C GLN A 665 22.21 -13.95 20.50
N LEU A 666 23.09 -14.83 20.03
CA LEU A 666 23.35 -16.12 20.66
C LEU A 666 23.89 -15.96 22.08
N ASP A 667 24.69 -14.91 22.34
CA ASP A 667 25.21 -14.58 23.70
C ASP A 667 24.06 -14.26 24.68
N THR A 668 23.03 -13.54 24.24
CA THR A 668 21.86 -13.22 25.07
C THR A 668 21.07 -14.48 25.41
N ILE A 669 20.86 -15.36 24.41
CA ILE A 669 20.15 -16.61 24.60
C ILE A 669 20.93 -17.54 25.52
N GLU A 670 22.25 -17.67 25.33
CA GLU A 670 23.14 -18.51 26.14
C GLU A 670 23.10 -18.13 27.61
N ARG A 671 23.21 -16.82 27.91
CA ARG A 671 23.12 -16.32 29.29
C ARG A 671 21.77 -16.61 29.93
N ALA A 672 20.71 -16.36 29.21
CA ALA A 672 19.36 -16.62 29.71
C ALA A 672 19.08 -18.10 29.98
N ILE A 673 19.49 -19.01 29.07
CA ILE A 673 19.40 -20.45 29.25
C ILE A 673 20.25 -20.92 30.43
N THR A 674 21.47 -20.40 30.58
CA THR A 674 22.37 -20.72 31.70
C THR A 674 21.77 -20.33 33.06
N LEU A 675 21.17 -19.14 33.15
CA LEU A 675 20.62 -18.61 34.40
C LEU A 675 19.30 -19.26 34.84
N TRP A 676 18.46 -19.65 33.86
CA TRP A 676 17.06 -19.96 34.14
C TRP A 676 16.56 -21.32 33.67
N SER A 677 17.48 -22.23 33.29
CA SER A 677 17.12 -23.62 32.96
C SER A 677 18.22 -24.61 33.36
N ASN A 678 17.80 -25.87 33.64
CA ASN A 678 18.74 -26.99 33.81
C ASN A 678 19.00 -27.73 32.50
N GLU A 679 20.11 -28.50 32.45
CA GLU A 679 20.28 -29.49 31.37
C GLU A 679 19.09 -30.48 31.35
N GLY A 680 18.56 -30.78 30.17
CA GLY A 680 17.38 -31.62 29.99
C GLY A 680 16.05 -30.91 30.11
N ASP A 681 15.98 -29.67 30.61
CA ASP A 681 14.75 -28.88 30.65
C ASP A 681 14.26 -28.56 29.22
N THR A 682 12.95 -28.43 29.05
CA THR A 682 12.36 -27.95 27.79
C THR A 682 12.41 -26.42 27.69
N VAL A 683 12.99 -25.92 26.61
CA VAL A 683 13.02 -24.49 26.25
C VAL A 683 12.11 -24.23 25.07
N LEU A 684 11.12 -23.33 25.26
CA LEU A 684 10.12 -23.01 24.23
C LEU A 684 10.31 -21.62 23.67
N THR A 685 10.23 -21.48 22.33
CA THR A 685 10.10 -20.19 21.63
C THR A 685 8.85 -20.19 20.75
N PRO A 686 7.88 -19.29 20.95
CA PRO A 686 6.71 -19.18 20.10
C PRO A 686 6.96 -18.48 18.76
N PHE A 687 8.11 -17.79 18.63
CA PHE A 687 8.53 -17.08 17.43
C PHE A 687 9.92 -17.55 17.02
N LEU A 688 9.97 -18.75 16.41
CA LEU A 688 11.21 -19.47 16.12
C LEU A 688 12.14 -18.73 15.15
N GLY A 689 11.58 -18.01 14.17
CA GLY A 689 12.38 -17.40 13.11
C GLY A 689 13.25 -18.44 12.40
N ILE A 690 14.55 -18.14 12.27
CA ILE A 690 15.52 -19.08 11.70
C ILE A 690 16.10 -20.04 12.76
N GLY A 691 15.55 -20.09 13.97
CA GLY A 691 15.81 -21.11 14.96
C GLY A 691 16.86 -20.79 16.02
N SER A 692 17.21 -19.52 16.28
CA SER A 692 18.30 -19.11 17.19
C SER A 692 18.16 -19.66 18.60
N GLU A 693 16.96 -19.58 19.18
CA GLU A 693 16.67 -20.02 20.55
C GLU A 693 16.73 -21.53 20.68
N VAL A 694 16.13 -22.27 19.72
CA VAL A 694 16.18 -23.74 19.70
C VAL A 694 17.60 -24.24 19.39
N TYR A 695 18.30 -23.58 18.45
CA TYR A 695 19.72 -23.88 18.17
C TYR A 695 20.56 -23.83 19.45
N GLN A 696 20.45 -22.75 20.21
CA GLN A 696 21.24 -22.57 21.44
C GLN A 696 20.79 -23.53 22.55
N ALA A 697 19.48 -23.79 22.68
CA ALA A 697 18.94 -24.77 23.63
C ALA A 697 19.51 -26.17 23.39
N VAL A 698 19.47 -26.66 22.15
CA VAL A 698 20.00 -27.98 21.75
C VAL A 698 21.51 -28.04 21.95
N LYS A 699 22.25 -27.01 21.54
CA LYS A 699 23.70 -26.91 21.75
C LYS A 699 24.08 -27.02 23.22
N MET A 700 23.23 -26.49 24.12
CA MET A 700 23.41 -26.51 25.57
C MET A 700 22.72 -27.71 26.26
N LYS A 701 22.33 -28.75 25.52
CA LYS A 701 21.69 -29.98 26.02
C LYS A 701 20.30 -29.76 26.69
N ARG A 702 19.52 -28.79 26.20
CA ARG A 702 18.12 -28.64 26.53
C ARG A 702 17.26 -29.19 25.39
N HIS A 703 16.02 -29.57 25.69
CA HIS A 703 15.06 -29.95 24.64
C HIS A 703 14.39 -28.69 24.07
N GLY A 704 14.50 -28.46 22.76
CA GLY A 704 13.97 -27.26 22.13
C GLY A 704 12.58 -27.45 21.55
N ILE A 705 11.61 -26.55 21.83
CA ILE A 705 10.34 -26.47 21.15
C ILE A 705 10.22 -25.11 20.48
N GLY A 706 9.82 -25.08 19.18
CA GLY A 706 9.67 -23.84 18.43
C GLY A 706 8.54 -23.85 17.43
N PHE A 707 7.90 -22.67 17.24
CA PHE A 707 6.83 -22.47 16.27
C PHE A 707 7.22 -21.38 15.28
N GLU A 708 6.96 -21.61 14.00
CA GLU A 708 7.22 -20.64 12.94
C GLU A 708 6.05 -20.60 11.97
N LEU A 709 5.60 -19.40 11.65
CA LEU A 709 4.48 -19.19 10.74
C LEU A 709 4.91 -19.19 9.26
N LYS A 710 6.17 -18.82 9.00
CA LYS A 710 6.71 -18.66 7.66
C LYS A 710 7.54 -19.85 7.24
N GLU A 711 7.18 -20.47 6.10
CA GLU A 711 7.79 -21.70 5.61
C GLU A 711 9.30 -21.55 5.29
N SER A 712 9.73 -20.44 4.71
CA SER A 712 11.15 -20.23 4.40
C SER A 712 12.02 -20.14 5.66
N TYR A 713 11.52 -19.51 6.74
CA TYR A 713 12.20 -19.45 8.02
C TYR A 713 12.24 -20.81 8.70
N PHE A 714 11.13 -21.53 8.69
CA PHE A 714 11.02 -22.88 9.21
C PHE A 714 12.04 -23.82 8.55
N ASN A 715 12.14 -23.77 7.21
CA ASN A 715 13.11 -24.59 6.47
C ASN A 715 14.57 -24.25 6.81
N GLU A 716 14.88 -22.98 7.04
CA GLU A 716 16.23 -22.57 7.49
C GLU A 716 16.46 -22.94 8.96
N ALA A 717 15.45 -22.84 9.83
CA ALA A 717 15.52 -23.27 11.21
C ALA A 717 15.87 -24.77 11.32
N ILE A 718 15.28 -25.64 10.47
CA ILE A 718 15.63 -27.07 10.41
C ILE A 718 17.12 -27.27 10.15
N LYS A 719 17.71 -26.53 9.20
CA LYS A 719 19.14 -26.64 8.88
C LYS A 719 20.03 -26.22 10.06
N ASN A 720 19.67 -25.11 10.68
CA ASN A 720 20.42 -24.59 11.83
C ASN A 720 20.33 -25.51 13.04
N VAL A 721 19.15 -26.05 13.34
CA VAL A 721 18.95 -26.98 14.45
C VAL A 721 19.70 -28.29 14.22
N LYS A 722 19.69 -28.85 13.00
CA LYS A 722 20.51 -30.02 12.65
C LYS A 722 22.00 -29.76 12.88
N GLN A 723 22.49 -28.57 12.60
CA GLN A 723 23.86 -28.18 12.92
C GLN A 723 24.13 -28.19 14.42
N ALA A 724 23.18 -27.67 15.24
CA ALA A 724 23.30 -27.70 16.71
C ALA A 724 23.33 -29.12 17.26
N GLU A 725 22.48 -30.01 16.72
CA GLU A 725 22.49 -31.46 17.06
C GLU A 725 23.83 -32.13 16.77
N CYS A 726 24.43 -31.83 15.62
CA CYS A 726 25.78 -32.32 15.28
C CYS A 726 26.83 -31.84 16.28
N ILE A 727 26.77 -30.54 16.68
CA ILE A 727 27.70 -29.96 17.64
C ILE A 727 27.51 -30.57 19.03
N SER A 728 26.29 -30.70 19.50
CA SER A 728 25.95 -31.26 20.83
C SER A 728 26.36 -32.73 20.98
N ASN A 729 26.29 -33.48 19.89
CA ASN A 729 26.63 -34.94 19.85
C ASN A 729 28.11 -35.22 19.50
N SER A 730 28.90 -34.18 19.14
CA SER A 730 30.31 -34.36 18.82
C SER A 730 31.12 -34.56 20.11
N PRO A 731 31.98 -35.60 20.26
CA PRO A 731 32.83 -35.72 21.44
C PRO A 731 33.77 -34.55 21.52
N THR A 732 33.80 -33.89 22.69
CA THR A 732 34.78 -32.81 22.98
C THR A 732 36.15 -33.42 23.08
N LEU A 733 37.15 -32.88 22.36
CA LEU A 733 38.55 -33.32 22.36
C LEU A 733 39.20 -33.29 23.76
N PHE A 734 38.54 -32.71 24.75
CA PHE A 734 39.03 -32.54 26.15
C PHE A 734 38.21 -33.32 27.18
N ALA A 735 37.36 -34.26 26.77
CA ALA A 735 36.61 -35.15 27.65
C ALA A 735 37.30 -36.51 27.81
N ILE A 736 38.62 -36.55 27.87
CA ILE A 736 39.43 -37.72 28.23
C ILE A 736 40.20 -37.42 29.51
#